data_cef4bf600500a1b6f287da31ba1f4554
#
_entry.id   cef4bf600500a1b6f287da31ba1f4554
#
_cell.length_a   1.000
_cell.length_b   1.000
_cell.length_c   1.000
_cell.angle_alpha   90.00
_cell.angle_beta   90.00
_cell.angle_gamma   90.00
#
_symmetry.space_group_name_H-M   'P 1'
#
loop_
_entity.id
_entity.type
_entity.pdbx_description
1 polymer ?
#
loop_
_entity_poly.entity_id
_entity_poly.type
_entity_poly.pdbx_seq_one_letter_code
_entity_poly.pdbx_strand_id
1 'polypeptide(L)'
;MTYPLQYFRFGIADTDNCVASSGTTLIPTHETGNPKEKWYLNYKSAGVFQIVNVSNNLMLTANGNNVYLSNNSNSNSQNWKIEGIQKDYEGYFLYYKVTSNDDSSKSLTYNEGSGFSLTKYSGATYQKYKLNLDGLQGFAANCKTSSGEKAGTIGGLLGPVVFVSNADEFEKQLDSVGPLTIVVNANIDMRVKGNTRVRDYKTIVGSFKYKTVIDSHLRTNNHNNVAGDNPSDNIVFRNLDMQSRVATNRILINVYSSRNIWIDHITFTNSLSYDRKGNGQDEVGKFIWLNTPYDGNDIKRSPDYMTISYCKFTNRFWTVAYGTQNNETTRDRTTLLYNWWNQNVRRCPQLGNGSAHIYNNYYSAYGQNNNGNSTTGIIGGDGSEMLSQNNMFNGYTKGQALTMGGDTKNPARDDNSYFSTELNGTPTKINFTSKKNSSWNPNKTNYGYKLLDAYNTSNTDTKTFCIKYAGCFNSQNDIKYVTDSDFAKWIKTDYSSPFTKHVDLDGGSIASFKNGTTFKIKNVNSGLYMQVAGGTAENGTNVQQWGTNDTSIHDIWKTIEAGNGYYYLISAVGDGGSFALDVESKGTANGTNIEIYKYNPSLLNQQYLITQNGDGSYIIKTRITNNNSCVEIKDAGNQSGDNVQQWALNGHPCQNWIFEPVANPGCEMDINSIYEFENVNSGLVMDIAGGKMEENSNVQQWATSHFKSQQWILKPFSLGGNYYYIHSYSDEGFVLKTSTSNNGGNILIAPYSNKDSSMLFKFSKNPDGNYYIMTRASRDTCLVEIINAGTANGMNVQQYEPTNHACQKWELNKYSKEEEINNEEKLNFCIIRTKTYKSNDCVHTVVFVK
;
A
#
# COMPACT_ATOMS: atom_id res chain seq x y z
N MET A 1 -4.24 6.98 -17.13
CA MET A 1 -5.11 7.70 -16.17
C MET A 1 -4.30 8.02 -14.92
N THR A 2 -4.48 9.22 -14.38
CA THR A 2 -3.62 9.76 -13.30
C THR A 2 -4.34 9.88 -11.95
N TYR A 3 -5.47 9.22 -11.77
CA TYR A 3 -6.25 9.23 -10.53
C TYR A 3 -6.79 7.83 -10.21
N PRO A 4 -7.14 7.56 -8.94
CA PRO A 4 -7.76 6.30 -8.56
C PRO A 4 -9.09 6.10 -9.27
N LEU A 5 -9.20 5.06 -10.08
CA LEU A 5 -10.44 4.69 -10.74
C LEU A 5 -11.47 4.25 -9.72
N GLN A 6 -12.72 4.65 -9.94
CA GLN A 6 -13.84 4.21 -9.14
C GLN A 6 -14.38 2.88 -9.70
N TYR A 7 -13.89 1.79 -9.13
CA TYR A 7 -14.37 0.45 -9.48
C TYR A 7 -15.69 0.18 -8.78
N PHE A 8 -16.53 -0.61 -9.43
CA PHE A 8 -17.80 -1.07 -8.88
C PHE A 8 -18.14 -2.47 -9.37
N ARG A 9 -19.12 -3.09 -8.76
CA ARG A 9 -19.69 -4.37 -9.16
C ARG A 9 -21.16 -4.19 -9.51
N PHE A 10 -21.62 -4.95 -10.53
CA PHE A 10 -23.04 -5.10 -10.80
C PHE A 10 -23.59 -6.26 -9.98
N GLY A 11 -24.20 -5.99 -8.84
CA GLY A 11 -24.96 -6.99 -8.08
C GLY A 11 -26.25 -7.31 -8.79
N ILE A 12 -26.55 -8.59 -9.02
CA ILE A 12 -27.82 -9.03 -9.66
C ILE A 12 -28.91 -9.05 -8.61
N ALA A 13 -30.04 -8.39 -8.87
CA ALA A 13 -31.13 -8.26 -7.92
C ALA A 13 -31.63 -9.63 -7.42
N ASP A 14 -31.97 -9.70 -6.14
CA ASP A 14 -32.50 -10.88 -5.42
C ASP A 14 -31.60 -12.12 -5.48
N THR A 15 -30.29 -11.91 -5.75
CA THR A 15 -29.25 -12.96 -5.71
C THR A 15 -28.03 -12.49 -4.93
N ASP A 16 -27.17 -13.43 -4.54
CA ASP A 16 -25.82 -13.13 -3.99
C ASP A 16 -24.74 -13.05 -5.09
N ASN A 17 -25.16 -12.98 -6.35
CA ASN A 17 -24.26 -12.97 -7.50
C ASN A 17 -24.04 -11.55 -8.04
N CYS A 18 -22.88 -11.37 -8.66
CA CYS A 18 -22.54 -10.21 -9.48
C CYS A 18 -22.14 -10.62 -10.89
N VAL A 19 -22.10 -9.65 -11.80
CA VAL A 19 -21.64 -9.85 -13.18
C VAL A 19 -20.12 -9.89 -13.23
N ALA A 20 -19.55 -10.96 -13.75
CA ALA A 20 -18.10 -11.12 -13.93
C ALA A 20 -17.73 -11.48 -15.37
N SER A 21 -16.44 -11.35 -15.68
CA SER A 21 -15.88 -11.78 -16.97
C SER A 21 -15.26 -13.18 -16.90
N SER A 22 -15.45 -13.96 -17.97
CA SER A 22 -14.69 -15.19 -18.25
C SER A 22 -14.21 -15.10 -19.69
N GLY A 23 -12.98 -14.61 -19.89
CA GLY A 23 -12.48 -14.21 -21.20
C GLY A 23 -13.35 -13.10 -21.81
N THR A 24 -14.01 -13.39 -22.93
CA THR A 24 -14.94 -12.46 -23.60
C THR A 24 -16.41 -12.68 -23.21
N THR A 25 -16.70 -13.62 -22.33
CA THR A 25 -18.07 -13.98 -21.92
C THR A 25 -18.41 -13.37 -20.57
N LEU A 26 -19.68 -13.04 -20.35
CA LEU A 26 -20.21 -12.63 -19.05
C LEU A 26 -20.73 -13.86 -18.30
N ILE A 27 -20.37 -13.95 -17.03
CA ILE A 27 -20.86 -15.00 -16.13
C ILE A 27 -21.37 -14.41 -14.82
N PRO A 28 -22.37 -15.04 -14.17
CA PRO A 28 -22.71 -14.74 -12.79
C PRO A 28 -21.68 -15.39 -11.85
N THR A 29 -21.29 -14.71 -10.78
CA THR A 29 -20.41 -15.25 -9.75
C THR A 29 -20.73 -14.67 -8.38
N HIS A 30 -20.45 -15.42 -7.31
CA HIS A 30 -20.43 -14.84 -5.98
C HIS A 30 -19.33 -13.79 -5.87
N GLU A 31 -19.58 -12.75 -5.08
CA GLU A 31 -18.62 -11.69 -4.83
C GLU A 31 -17.41 -12.21 -4.05
N THR A 32 -16.22 -12.17 -4.66
CA THR A 32 -14.95 -12.60 -4.06
C THR A 32 -13.90 -11.50 -3.99
N GLY A 33 -14.19 -10.33 -4.59
CA GLY A 33 -13.24 -9.24 -4.74
C GLY A 33 -12.26 -9.39 -5.91
N ASN A 34 -12.46 -10.42 -6.77
CA ASN A 34 -11.61 -10.67 -7.93
C ASN A 34 -11.73 -9.53 -8.96
N PRO A 35 -10.65 -9.10 -9.65
CA PRO A 35 -10.72 -8.12 -10.73
C PRO A 35 -11.72 -8.45 -11.85
N LYS A 36 -12.04 -9.74 -12.07
CA LYS A 36 -13.04 -10.18 -13.06
C LYS A 36 -14.47 -9.69 -12.75
N GLU A 37 -14.76 -9.42 -11.50
CA GLU A 37 -16.08 -8.94 -11.01
C GLU A 37 -16.17 -7.41 -11.02
N LYS A 38 -15.04 -6.71 -11.25
CA LYS A 38 -14.93 -5.27 -11.13
C LYS A 38 -15.02 -4.58 -12.48
N TRP A 39 -15.71 -3.45 -12.47
CA TRP A 39 -15.99 -2.65 -13.64
C TRP A 39 -15.67 -1.19 -13.37
N TYR A 40 -15.40 -0.42 -14.42
CA TYR A 40 -15.34 1.04 -14.36
C TYR A 40 -16.07 1.64 -15.57
N LEU A 41 -16.47 2.90 -15.44
CA LEU A 41 -17.22 3.61 -16.45
C LEU A 41 -16.35 4.64 -17.17
N ASN A 42 -16.40 4.64 -18.51
CA ASN A 42 -15.94 5.75 -19.33
C ASN A 42 -17.16 6.57 -19.74
N TYR A 43 -17.30 7.77 -19.17
CA TYR A 43 -18.39 8.67 -19.49
C TYR A 43 -18.34 9.15 -20.95
N LYS A 44 -19.46 9.10 -21.67
CA LYS A 44 -19.62 9.59 -23.05
C LYS A 44 -20.53 10.81 -23.14
N SER A 45 -21.68 10.74 -22.54
CA SER A 45 -22.66 11.83 -22.41
C SER A 45 -23.60 11.54 -21.24
N ALA A 46 -24.53 12.43 -20.95
CA ALA A 46 -25.45 12.28 -19.83
C ALA A 46 -26.17 10.91 -19.85
N GLY A 47 -25.88 10.09 -18.86
CA GLY A 47 -26.43 8.74 -18.69
C GLY A 47 -25.88 7.67 -19.63
N VAL A 48 -24.90 7.98 -20.50
CA VAL A 48 -24.30 7.04 -21.46
C VAL A 48 -22.83 6.80 -21.16
N PHE A 49 -22.45 5.52 -21.10
CA PHE A 49 -21.13 5.07 -20.67
C PHE A 49 -20.60 3.93 -21.53
N GLN A 50 -19.29 3.81 -21.62
CA GLN A 50 -18.66 2.52 -21.93
C GLN A 50 -18.38 1.81 -20.57
N ILE A 51 -18.74 0.54 -20.51
CA ILE A 51 -18.57 -0.31 -19.32
C ILE A 51 -17.38 -1.22 -19.56
N VAL A 52 -16.33 -1.05 -18.75
CA VAL A 52 -15.03 -1.72 -18.97
C VAL A 52 -14.73 -2.67 -17.82
N ASN A 53 -14.34 -3.91 -18.14
CA ASN A 53 -13.91 -4.86 -17.13
C ASN A 53 -12.47 -4.61 -16.67
N VAL A 54 -12.24 -4.67 -15.36
CA VAL A 54 -10.94 -4.34 -14.76
C VAL A 54 -9.87 -5.40 -15.05
N SER A 55 -10.25 -6.67 -15.18
CA SER A 55 -9.26 -7.75 -15.31
C SER A 55 -8.59 -7.82 -16.69
N ASN A 56 -9.30 -7.42 -17.75
CA ASN A 56 -8.86 -7.59 -19.14
C ASN A 56 -8.98 -6.33 -20.00
N ASN A 57 -9.48 -5.21 -19.45
CA ASN A 57 -9.73 -3.96 -20.15
C ASN A 57 -10.68 -4.05 -21.37
N LEU A 58 -11.44 -5.13 -21.49
CA LEU A 58 -12.43 -5.29 -22.53
C LEU A 58 -13.73 -4.56 -22.19
N MET A 59 -14.43 -4.11 -23.23
CA MET A 59 -15.68 -3.34 -23.12
C MET A 59 -16.89 -4.20 -23.34
N LEU A 60 -17.91 -3.98 -22.54
CA LEU A 60 -19.23 -4.57 -22.73
C LEU A 60 -19.76 -4.17 -24.10
N THR A 61 -20.13 -5.15 -24.92
CA THR A 61 -20.49 -4.98 -26.33
C THR A 61 -21.77 -5.69 -26.66
N ALA A 62 -22.68 -4.99 -27.35
CA ALA A 62 -23.95 -5.54 -27.86
C ALA A 62 -23.80 -6.07 -29.28
N ASN A 63 -24.47 -7.16 -29.60
CA ASN A 63 -24.63 -7.66 -30.96
C ASN A 63 -25.97 -8.41 -31.10
N GLY A 64 -26.96 -7.72 -31.58
CA GLY A 64 -28.34 -8.24 -31.66
C GLY A 64 -28.92 -8.53 -30.30
N ASN A 65 -29.11 -9.79 -29.97
CA ASN A 65 -29.56 -10.24 -28.63
C ASN A 65 -28.39 -10.73 -27.76
N ASN A 66 -27.17 -10.76 -28.31
CA ASN A 66 -26.00 -11.24 -27.58
C ASN A 66 -25.28 -10.08 -26.90
N VAL A 67 -24.60 -10.39 -25.81
CA VAL A 67 -23.71 -9.50 -25.08
C VAL A 67 -22.40 -10.21 -24.78
N TYR A 68 -21.28 -9.54 -25.03
CA TYR A 68 -19.94 -10.09 -24.84
C TYR A 68 -18.94 -8.94 -24.54
N LEU A 69 -17.70 -9.31 -24.29
CA LEU A 69 -16.61 -8.36 -24.07
C LEU A 69 -15.69 -8.29 -25.31
N SER A 70 -15.35 -7.10 -25.77
CA SER A 70 -14.43 -6.91 -26.88
C SER A 70 -13.51 -5.71 -26.69
N ASN A 71 -12.47 -5.62 -27.52
CA ASN A 71 -11.60 -4.45 -27.54
C ASN A 71 -12.40 -3.19 -27.90
N ASN A 72 -11.87 -2.03 -27.48
CA ASN A 72 -12.47 -0.74 -27.80
C ASN A 72 -12.50 -0.51 -29.33
N SER A 73 -13.69 -0.43 -29.89
CA SER A 73 -13.93 -0.10 -31.28
C SER A 73 -14.55 1.29 -31.47
N ASN A 74 -14.83 2.01 -30.38
CA ASN A 74 -15.60 3.26 -30.36
C ASN A 74 -16.96 3.17 -31.04
N SER A 75 -17.50 1.96 -31.24
CA SER A 75 -18.82 1.74 -31.86
C SER A 75 -19.94 2.06 -30.88
N ASN A 76 -21.12 2.35 -31.41
CA ASN A 76 -22.30 2.61 -30.60
C ASN A 76 -22.74 1.37 -29.80
N SER A 77 -22.43 0.16 -30.30
CA SER A 77 -22.66 -1.11 -29.61
C SER A 77 -21.90 -1.30 -28.29
N GLN A 78 -20.91 -0.45 -28.02
CA GLN A 78 -20.17 -0.38 -26.74
C GLN A 78 -20.66 0.73 -25.80
N ASN A 79 -21.66 1.47 -26.22
CA ASN A 79 -22.26 2.52 -25.39
C ASN A 79 -23.52 1.99 -24.71
N TRP A 80 -23.63 2.27 -23.41
CA TRP A 80 -24.69 1.75 -22.56
C TRP A 80 -25.32 2.87 -21.75
N LYS A 81 -26.65 2.81 -21.62
CA LYS A 81 -27.41 3.68 -20.74
C LYS A 81 -27.61 3.01 -19.39
N ILE A 82 -27.24 3.70 -18.32
CA ILE A 82 -27.45 3.24 -16.94
C ILE A 82 -28.47 4.17 -16.30
N GLU A 83 -29.64 3.65 -15.97
CA GLU A 83 -30.77 4.43 -15.46
C GLU A 83 -31.30 3.84 -14.16
N GLY A 84 -31.46 4.68 -13.15
CA GLY A 84 -32.12 4.28 -11.89
C GLY A 84 -33.62 4.02 -12.12
N ILE A 85 -34.10 2.87 -11.63
CA ILE A 85 -35.46 2.38 -11.91
C ILE A 85 -36.29 2.13 -10.67
N GLN A 86 -35.67 1.89 -9.54
CA GLN A 86 -36.37 1.65 -8.26
C GLN A 86 -35.61 2.32 -7.14
N LYS A 87 -36.33 3.02 -6.28
CA LYS A 87 -35.79 3.71 -5.12
C LYS A 87 -36.01 2.92 -3.84
N ASP A 88 -35.14 3.14 -2.87
CA ASP A 88 -35.33 2.70 -1.49
C ASP A 88 -36.36 3.59 -0.76
N TYR A 89 -36.61 3.27 0.52
CA TYR A 89 -37.57 4.03 1.35
C TYR A 89 -37.14 5.46 1.69
N GLU A 90 -35.89 5.84 1.38
CA GLU A 90 -35.39 7.21 1.56
C GLU A 90 -35.28 8.00 0.25
N GLY A 91 -35.59 7.36 -0.88
CA GLY A 91 -35.60 8.00 -2.19
C GLY A 91 -34.35 7.85 -3.02
N TYR A 92 -33.34 7.05 -2.58
CA TYR A 92 -32.12 6.76 -3.36
C TYR A 92 -32.36 5.58 -4.29
N PHE A 93 -31.73 5.60 -5.49
CA PHE A 93 -31.86 4.50 -6.44
C PHE A 93 -31.18 3.22 -5.91
N LEU A 94 -32.00 2.20 -5.64
CA LEU A 94 -31.57 0.88 -5.20
C LEU A 94 -31.18 0.00 -6.38
N TYR A 95 -31.95 0.09 -7.47
CA TYR A 95 -31.72 -0.70 -8.68
C TYR A 95 -31.60 0.18 -9.92
N TYR A 96 -30.80 -0.33 -10.86
CA TYR A 96 -30.53 0.28 -12.15
C TYR A 96 -30.82 -0.74 -13.27
N LYS A 97 -31.29 -0.25 -14.43
CA LYS A 97 -31.27 -1.02 -15.68
C LYS A 97 -30.08 -0.57 -16.53
N VAL A 98 -29.53 -1.51 -17.28
CA VAL A 98 -28.41 -1.31 -18.20
C VAL A 98 -28.90 -1.59 -19.61
N THR A 99 -29.08 -0.55 -20.42
CA THR A 99 -29.72 -0.59 -21.75
C THR A 99 -28.69 -0.36 -22.85
N SER A 100 -28.75 -1.14 -23.92
CA SER A 100 -27.89 -0.92 -25.09
C SER A 100 -28.23 0.43 -25.76
N ASN A 101 -27.22 1.20 -26.15
CA ASN A 101 -27.44 2.43 -26.90
C ASN A 101 -27.71 2.18 -28.39
N ASP A 102 -27.38 1.02 -28.92
CA ASP A 102 -27.76 0.58 -30.28
C ASP A 102 -29.25 0.27 -30.40
N ASP A 103 -29.83 -0.32 -29.36
CA ASP A 103 -31.25 -0.64 -29.30
C ASP A 103 -31.76 -0.35 -27.90
N SER A 104 -32.29 0.84 -27.73
CA SER A 104 -32.76 1.33 -26.42
C SER A 104 -33.95 0.53 -25.84
N SER A 105 -34.56 -0.35 -26.61
CA SER A 105 -35.62 -1.26 -26.13
C SER A 105 -35.05 -2.45 -25.38
N LYS A 106 -33.74 -2.76 -25.53
CA LYS A 106 -33.09 -3.95 -24.98
C LYS A 106 -32.21 -3.63 -23.79
N SER A 107 -32.39 -4.39 -22.72
CA SER A 107 -31.61 -4.30 -21.48
C SER A 107 -30.80 -5.56 -21.26
N LEU A 108 -29.66 -5.39 -20.60
CA LEU A 108 -28.87 -6.48 -20.05
C LEU A 108 -29.77 -7.34 -19.16
N THR A 109 -29.82 -8.65 -19.45
CA THR A 109 -30.70 -9.62 -18.81
C THR A 109 -29.90 -10.81 -18.33
N TYR A 110 -30.00 -11.12 -17.06
CA TYR A 110 -29.45 -12.37 -16.50
C TYR A 110 -30.42 -13.52 -16.79
N ASN A 111 -29.92 -14.61 -17.33
CA ASN A 111 -30.71 -15.84 -17.57
C ASN A 111 -30.09 -16.94 -16.70
N GLU A 112 -30.85 -17.41 -15.73
CA GLU A 112 -30.41 -18.45 -14.82
C GLU A 112 -29.99 -19.70 -15.61
N GLY A 113 -28.77 -20.21 -15.36
CA GLY A 113 -28.20 -21.36 -16.04
C GLY A 113 -27.64 -21.12 -17.45
N SER A 114 -27.88 -19.93 -18.09
CA SER A 114 -27.40 -19.64 -19.45
C SER A 114 -26.63 -18.33 -19.61
N GLY A 115 -26.38 -17.60 -18.51
CA GLY A 115 -25.55 -16.39 -18.49
C GLY A 115 -26.34 -15.10 -18.84
N PHE A 116 -25.83 -14.27 -19.74
CA PHE A 116 -26.38 -12.95 -20.03
C PHE A 116 -26.77 -12.78 -21.50
N SER A 117 -27.86 -12.06 -21.73
CA SER A 117 -28.34 -11.68 -23.06
C SER A 117 -28.95 -10.28 -23.07
N LEU A 118 -29.37 -9.81 -24.22
CA LEU A 118 -30.14 -8.59 -24.38
C LEU A 118 -31.59 -8.94 -24.72
N THR A 119 -32.51 -8.53 -23.86
CA THR A 119 -33.96 -8.73 -24.10
C THR A 119 -34.71 -7.43 -23.86
N LYS A 120 -35.95 -7.36 -24.38
CA LYS A 120 -36.82 -6.20 -24.14
C LYS A 120 -36.99 -5.99 -22.64
N TYR A 121 -36.87 -4.75 -22.19
CA TYR A 121 -37.05 -4.42 -20.77
C TYR A 121 -38.51 -4.65 -20.35
N SER A 122 -38.70 -5.50 -19.36
CA SER A 122 -40.02 -5.86 -18.80
C SER A 122 -40.18 -5.44 -17.35
N GLY A 123 -39.11 -4.94 -16.70
CA GLY A 123 -39.08 -4.65 -15.27
C GLY A 123 -38.89 -5.89 -14.38
N ALA A 124 -38.57 -7.03 -14.97
CA ALA A 124 -38.29 -8.26 -14.23
C ALA A 124 -37.03 -8.13 -13.37
N THR A 125 -36.97 -8.92 -12.28
CA THR A 125 -35.86 -8.89 -11.31
C THR A 125 -34.50 -9.11 -11.97
N TYR A 126 -34.41 -10.07 -12.89
CA TYR A 126 -33.18 -10.41 -13.60
C TYR A 126 -32.68 -9.35 -14.61
N GLN A 127 -33.39 -8.20 -14.72
CA GLN A 127 -32.99 -7.00 -15.46
C GLN A 127 -32.60 -5.81 -14.55
N LYS A 128 -32.52 -6.06 -13.24
CA LYS A 128 -32.22 -5.06 -12.22
C LYS A 128 -30.85 -5.33 -11.60
N TYR A 129 -30.04 -4.28 -11.51
CA TYR A 129 -28.68 -4.37 -11.00
C TYR A 129 -28.45 -3.35 -9.89
N LYS A 130 -27.69 -3.73 -8.86
CA LYS A 130 -27.13 -2.81 -7.84
C LYS A 130 -25.77 -2.33 -8.31
N LEU A 131 -25.44 -1.08 -8.06
CA LEU A 131 -24.10 -0.52 -8.27
C LEU A 131 -23.37 -0.49 -6.93
N ASN A 132 -22.51 -1.48 -6.69
CA ASN A 132 -21.76 -1.62 -5.44
C ASN A 132 -20.34 -1.12 -5.64
N LEU A 133 -19.97 0.03 -5.03
CA LEU A 133 -18.59 0.52 -5.10
C LEU A 133 -17.63 -0.50 -4.50
N ASP A 134 -16.54 -0.76 -5.20
CA ASP A 134 -15.50 -1.68 -4.75
C ASP A 134 -14.83 -1.17 -3.47
N GLY A 135 -14.76 -2.05 -2.46
CA GLY A 135 -14.18 -1.76 -1.15
C GLY A 135 -15.10 -1.03 -0.18
N LEU A 136 -16.28 -0.56 -0.61
CA LEU A 136 -17.26 0.05 0.28
C LEU A 136 -17.94 -1.01 1.14
N GLN A 137 -17.81 -0.85 2.45
CA GLN A 137 -18.40 -1.71 3.47
C GLN A 137 -19.16 -0.87 4.51
N GLY A 138 -19.89 -1.53 5.39
CA GLY A 138 -20.58 -0.86 6.48
C GLY A 138 -21.86 -0.16 6.07
N PHE A 139 -22.27 0.82 6.85
CA PHE A 139 -23.58 1.48 6.68
C PHE A 139 -23.72 2.28 5.39
N ALA A 140 -22.62 2.77 4.80
CA ALA A 140 -22.67 3.45 3.51
C ALA A 140 -22.81 2.50 2.31
N ALA A 141 -22.63 1.20 2.48
CA ALA A 141 -22.90 0.17 1.48
C ALA A 141 -24.40 -0.16 1.42
N ASN A 142 -24.78 -1.02 0.48
CA ASN A 142 -26.14 -1.59 0.52
C ASN A 142 -26.34 -2.39 1.81
N CYS A 143 -27.41 -2.08 2.52
CA CYS A 143 -27.73 -2.75 3.76
C CYS A 143 -29.22 -3.08 3.88
N LYS A 144 -29.57 -4.05 4.75
CA LYS A 144 -30.96 -4.36 5.12
C LYS A 144 -31.30 -3.70 6.45
N THR A 145 -32.39 -2.98 6.48
CA THR A 145 -32.97 -2.39 7.69
C THR A 145 -34.35 -2.97 7.97
N SER A 146 -34.95 -2.63 9.10
CA SER A 146 -36.33 -2.99 9.39
C SER A 146 -37.32 -2.38 8.38
N SER A 147 -36.97 -1.28 7.72
CA SER A 147 -37.77 -0.61 6.69
C SER A 147 -37.52 -1.15 5.27
N GLY A 148 -36.63 -2.11 5.10
CA GLY A 148 -36.31 -2.72 3.81
C GLY A 148 -34.84 -2.56 3.40
N GLU A 149 -34.55 -2.80 2.13
CA GLU A 149 -33.21 -2.60 1.58
C GLU A 149 -32.92 -1.11 1.42
N LYS A 150 -31.68 -0.73 1.75
CA LYS A 150 -31.13 0.62 1.62
C LYS A 150 -30.08 0.66 0.53
N ALA A 151 -30.19 1.63 -0.36
CA ALA A 151 -29.20 1.86 -1.42
C ALA A 151 -27.85 2.29 -0.86
N GLY A 152 -26.78 1.78 -1.43
CA GLY A 152 -25.41 2.17 -1.11
C GLY A 152 -25.02 3.51 -1.73
N THR A 153 -23.90 4.04 -1.25
CA THR A 153 -23.28 5.26 -1.78
C THR A 153 -22.61 4.95 -3.14
N ILE A 154 -22.87 5.80 -4.14
CA ILE A 154 -22.23 5.70 -5.47
C ILE A 154 -21.44 6.98 -5.83
N GLY A 155 -21.60 8.06 -5.06
CA GLY A 155 -20.94 9.34 -5.34
C GLY A 155 -21.17 9.85 -6.76
N GLY A 156 -20.13 10.32 -7.40
CA GLY A 156 -20.14 10.81 -8.77
C GLY A 156 -20.00 9.75 -9.87
N LEU A 157 -20.18 8.46 -9.57
CA LEU A 157 -19.95 7.34 -10.51
C LEU A 157 -20.66 7.53 -11.87
N LEU A 158 -21.89 8.03 -11.86
CA LEU A 158 -22.71 8.23 -13.06
C LEU A 158 -22.55 9.62 -13.70
N GLY A 159 -21.51 10.37 -13.36
CA GLY A 159 -21.20 11.69 -13.89
C GLY A 159 -19.90 11.73 -14.70
N PRO A 160 -19.61 12.87 -15.34
CA PRO A 160 -18.32 13.10 -15.97
C PRO A 160 -17.20 13.20 -14.93
N VAL A 161 -15.97 13.17 -15.43
CA VAL A 161 -14.74 13.37 -14.65
C VAL A 161 -14.16 14.72 -15.01
N VAL A 162 -13.89 15.56 -14.02
CA VAL A 162 -13.25 16.87 -14.19
C VAL A 162 -11.99 16.95 -13.33
N PHE A 163 -10.99 17.68 -13.81
CA PHE A 163 -9.74 17.90 -13.09
C PHE A 163 -9.71 19.35 -12.61
N VAL A 164 -9.30 19.55 -11.35
CA VAL A 164 -9.20 20.89 -10.74
C VAL A 164 -7.77 21.12 -10.26
N SER A 165 -7.30 22.35 -10.45
CA SER A 165 -5.91 22.72 -10.19
C SER A 165 -5.75 23.90 -9.21
N ASN A 166 -6.83 24.54 -8.83
CA ASN A 166 -6.85 25.68 -7.90
C ASN A 166 -8.15 25.73 -7.09
N ALA A 167 -8.17 26.60 -6.08
CA ALA A 167 -9.29 26.73 -5.14
C ALA A 167 -10.59 27.18 -5.80
N ASP A 168 -10.54 28.06 -6.80
CA ASP A 168 -11.73 28.57 -7.47
C ASP A 168 -12.41 27.49 -8.33
N GLU A 169 -11.61 26.75 -9.12
CA GLU A 169 -12.12 25.60 -9.87
C GLU A 169 -12.69 24.53 -8.93
N PHE A 170 -11.98 24.24 -7.84
CA PHE A 170 -12.42 23.23 -6.88
C PHE A 170 -13.76 23.61 -6.25
N GLU A 171 -13.88 24.82 -5.70
CA GLU A 171 -15.13 25.32 -5.12
C GLU A 171 -16.28 25.30 -6.13
N LYS A 172 -16.04 25.77 -7.36
CA LYS A 172 -17.04 25.77 -8.45
C LYS A 172 -17.55 24.36 -8.76
N GLN A 173 -16.65 23.37 -8.84
CA GLN A 173 -17.06 22.00 -9.15
C GLN A 173 -17.74 21.31 -7.98
N LEU A 174 -17.34 21.60 -6.75
CA LEU A 174 -17.98 21.09 -5.54
C LEU A 174 -19.47 21.54 -5.46
N ASP A 175 -19.77 22.78 -5.83
CA ASP A 175 -21.13 23.34 -5.83
C ASP A 175 -21.92 23.13 -7.15
N SER A 176 -21.37 22.40 -8.10
CA SER A 176 -22.05 22.09 -9.37
C SER A 176 -23.24 21.13 -9.18
N VAL A 177 -24.25 21.23 -10.02
CA VAL A 177 -25.42 20.35 -10.01
C VAL A 177 -25.15 19.03 -10.73
N GLY A 178 -25.70 17.93 -10.22
CA GLY A 178 -25.63 16.60 -10.81
C GLY A 178 -24.39 15.79 -10.39
N PRO A 179 -24.37 14.50 -10.78
CA PRO A 179 -23.26 13.60 -10.43
C PRO A 179 -21.96 14.02 -11.12
N LEU A 180 -20.85 14.04 -10.35
CA LEU A 180 -19.57 14.51 -10.85
C LEU A 180 -18.43 13.85 -10.07
N THR A 181 -17.42 13.35 -10.80
CA THR A 181 -16.13 12.99 -10.20
C THR A 181 -15.14 14.14 -10.37
N ILE A 182 -14.69 14.70 -9.26
CA ILE A 182 -13.77 15.84 -9.18
C ILE A 182 -12.39 15.31 -8.79
N VAL A 183 -11.44 15.38 -9.72
CA VAL A 183 -10.06 14.95 -9.48
C VAL A 183 -9.22 16.15 -9.06
N VAL A 184 -8.72 16.11 -7.84
CA VAL A 184 -7.73 17.07 -7.33
C VAL A 184 -6.40 16.76 -8.00
N ASN A 185 -5.94 17.64 -8.89
CA ASN A 185 -4.74 17.45 -9.71
C ASN A 185 -3.66 18.54 -9.50
N ALA A 186 -3.73 19.20 -8.37
CA ALA A 186 -2.72 20.13 -7.86
C ALA A 186 -2.79 20.14 -6.32
N ASN A 187 -1.80 20.69 -5.67
CA ASN A 187 -1.89 21.00 -4.24
C ASN A 187 -2.75 22.26 -4.09
N ILE A 188 -3.97 22.09 -3.59
CA ILE A 188 -4.97 23.16 -3.50
C ILE A 188 -4.96 23.75 -2.09
N ASP A 189 -4.75 25.05 -2.00
CA ASP A 189 -4.83 25.80 -0.77
C ASP A 189 -6.21 26.48 -0.63
N MET A 190 -7.00 26.01 0.33
CA MET A 190 -8.35 26.52 0.60
C MET A 190 -8.39 27.58 1.71
N ARG A 191 -7.26 28.07 2.21
CA ARG A 191 -7.23 29.10 3.27
C ARG A 191 -7.92 30.39 2.89
N VAL A 192 -7.89 30.74 1.59
CA VAL A 192 -8.57 31.93 1.05
C VAL A 192 -10.07 31.76 0.90
N LYS A 193 -10.57 30.54 1.05
CA LYS A 193 -11.99 30.21 0.98
C LYS A 193 -12.60 30.08 2.37
N GLY A 194 -13.87 30.39 2.47
CA GLY A 194 -14.65 30.13 3.69
C GLY A 194 -15.17 28.68 3.73
N ASN A 195 -16.37 28.54 4.27
CA ASN A 195 -17.10 27.27 4.19
C ASN A 195 -17.47 26.97 2.74
N THR A 196 -16.97 25.86 2.21
CA THR A 196 -17.24 25.45 0.83
C THR A 196 -18.26 24.31 0.81
N ARG A 197 -19.36 24.53 0.07
CA ARG A 197 -20.42 23.52 -0.07
C ARG A 197 -19.99 22.38 -0.99
N VAL A 198 -20.33 21.16 -0.59
CA VAL A 198 -20.27 19.96 -1.44
C VAL A 198 -21.70 19.52 -1.75
N ARG A 199 -22.11 19.53 -3.01
CA ARG A 199 -23.45 19.08 -3.42
C ARG A 199 -23.57 17.57 -3.55
N ASP A 200 -24.82 17.12 -3.77
CA ASP A 200 -25.18 15.71 -3.95
C ASP A 200 -24.38 15.02 -5.07
N TYR A 201 -24.22 13.72 -4.93
CA TYR A 201 -23.63 12.85 -5.95
C TYR A 201 -22.26 13.31 -6.42
N LYS A 202 -21.35 13.59 -5.48
CA LYS A 202 -19.97 13.95 -5.77
C LYS A 202 -19.01 12.83 -5.36
N THR A 203 -18.03 12.58 -6.19
CA THR A 203 -16.79 11.89 -5.79
C THR A 203 -15.66 12.90 -5.87
N ILE A 204 -15.04 13.19 -4.74
CA ILE A 204 -13.84 14.03 -4.61
C ILE A 204 -12.65 13.09 -4.43
N VAL A 205 -11.75 13.07 -5.41
CA VAL A 205 -10.63 12.13 -5.40
C VAL A 205 -9.32 12.82 -5.74
N GLY A 206 -8.27 12.51 -4.99
CA GLY A 206 -6.92 12.98 -5.29
C GLY A 206 -6.30 12.24 -6.49
N SER A 207 -5.56 12.93 -7.34
CA SER A 207 -4.73 12.26 -8.34
C SER A 207 -3.58 11.51 -7.65
N PHE A 208 -2.93 10.57 -8.36
CA PHE A 208 -1.79 9.87 -7.78
C PHE A 208 -0.58 10.77 -7.56
N LYS A 209 -0.49 11.88 -8.29
CA LYS A 209 0.60 12.83 -8.19
C LYS A 209 0.28 14.01 -7.28
N TYR A 210 -0.93 14.57 -7.41
CA TYR A 210 -1.36 15.77 -6.69
C TYR A 210 -2.69 15.49 -5.99
N LYS A 211 -2.72 15.52 -4.68
CA LYS A 211 -3.89 15.17 -3.88
C LYS A 211 -4.01 15.95 -2.59
N THR A 212 -3.12 16.91 -2.37
CA THR A 212 -3.10 17.70 -1.14
C THR A 212 -4.13 18.82 -1.19
N VAL A 213 -4.98 18.88 -0.15
CA VAL A 213 -5.94 19.95 0.07
C VAL A 213 -5.68 20.54 1.46
N ILE A 214 -5.40 21.82 1.51
CA ILE A 214 -5.02 22.53 2.73
C ILE A 214 -6.20 23.31 3.27
N ASP A 215 -6.51 23.15 4.57
CA ASP A 215 -7.56 23.85 5.31
C ASP A 215 -8.91 23.93 4.55
N SER A 216 -9.38 22.79 4.11
CA SER A 216 -10.47 22.65 3.11
C SER A 216 -11.84 23.14 3.55
N HIS A 217 -12.18 23.03 4.81
CA HIS A 217 -13.47 23.42 5.41
C HIS A 217 -14.70 23.06 4.53
N LEU A 218 -14.72 21.81 4.02
CA LEU A 218 -15.81 21.32 3.16
C LEU A 218 -17.05 21.00 3.99
N ARG A 219 -18.21 21.46 3.54
CA ARG A 219 -19.50 21.23 4.19
C ARG A 219 -20.49 20.57 3.25
N THR A 220 -21.27 19.65 3.76
CA THR A 220 -22.32 18.96 2.99
C THR A 220 -23.70 19.64 3.09
N ASN A 221 -23.76 20.92 3.48
CA ASN A 221 -24.99 21.72 3.51
C ASN A 221 -24.74 23.16 3.07
N ASN A 222 -25.80 23.95 2.97
CA ASN A 222 -25.71 25.39 2.67
C ASN A 222 -25.06 26.19 3.81
N HIS A 223 -24.60 27.39 3.49
CA HIS A 223 -23.74 28.22 4.34
C HIS A 223 -24.39 28.75 5.64
N ASN A 224 -25.70 28.84 5.72
CA ASN A 224 -26.31 29.81 6.65
C ASN A 224 -26.93 29.22 7.92
N ASN A 225 -26.78 27.93 8.21
CA ASN A 225 -27.43 27.30 9.38
C ASN A 225 -28.93 27.66 9.53
N VAL A 226 -29.60 28.08 8.45
CA VAL A 226 -30.98 28.53 8.44
C VAL A 226 -31.90 27.34 8.23
N ALA A 227 -32.99 27.35 8.92
CA ALA A 227 -34.10 26.45 8.69
C ALA A 227 -34.46 26.36 7.19
N GLY A 228 -34.36 25.16 6.60
CA GLY A 228 -34.63 24.94 5.17
C GLY A 228 -33.39 24.55 4.34
N ASP A 229 -32.20 24.48 4.93
CA ASP A 229 -31.00 24.00 4.26
C ASP A 229 -31.14 22.54 3.82
N ASN A 230 -31.15 22.31 2.52
CA ASN A 230 -31.14 20.94 1.98
C ASN A 230 -29.74 20.35 2.16
N PRO A 231 -29.55 19.32 2.99
CA PRO A 231 -28.30 18.61 3.10
C PRO A 231 -27.99 17.90 1.79
N SER A 232 -26.72 17.80 1.47
CA SER A 232 -26.23 17.09 0.30
C SER A 232 -25.89 15.65 0.65
N ASP A 233 -26.30 14.72 -0.19
CA ASP A 233 -26.19 13.29 0.04
C ASP A 233 -25.36 12.59 -1.03
N ASN A 234 -25.01 11.33 -0.76
CA ASN A 234 -24.36 10.45 -1.72
C ASN A 234 -23.00 11.00 -2.19
N ILE A 235 -22.08 11.16 -1.24
CA ILE A 235 -20.78 11.79 -1.46
C ILE A 235 -19.66 10.81 -1.09
N VAL A 236 -18.63 10.77 -1.94
CA VAL A 236 -17.39 10.01 -1.72
C VAL A 236 -16.22 10.98 -1.65
N PHE A 237 -15.44 10.90 -0.57
CA PHE A 237 -14.12 11.52 -0.44
C PHE A 237 -13.06 10.42 -0.46
N ARG A 238 -12.10 10.48 -1.37
CA ARG A 238 -11.18 9.37 -1.57
C ARG A 238 -9.77 9.81 -1.96
N ASN A 239 -8.77 9.12 -1.44
CA ASN A 239 -7.35 9.27 -1.78
C ASN A 239 -6.85 10.72 -1.73
N LEU A 240 -7.19 11.46 -0.68
CA LEU A 240 -6.77 12.84 -0.47
C LEU A 240 -5.73 12.93 0.65
N ASP A 241 -4.82 13.88 0.54
CA ASP A 241 -3.95 14.34 1.63
C ASP A 241 -4.51 15.68 2.16
N MET A 242 -5.33 15.59 3.20
CA MET A 242 -6.02 16.75 3.78
C MET A 242 -5.21 17.29 4.96
N GLN A 243 -4.69 18.50 4.80
CA GLN A 243 -3.80 19.12 5.76
C GLN A 243 -4.46 20.29 6.47
N SER A 244 -4.34 20.34 7.80
CA SER A 244 -4.65 21.51 8.61
C SER A 244 -3.36 22.27 8.91
N ARG A 245 -3.27 23.54 8.50
CA ARG A 245 -2.06 24.39 8.65
C ARG A 245 -2.29 25.66 9.45
N VAL A 246 -3.52 25.97 9.81
CA VAL A 246 -3.83 27.17 10.61
C VAL A 246 -4.48 26.79 11.92
N ALA A 247 -4.09 27.50 12.99
CA ALA A 247 -4.71 27.41 14.31
C ALA A 247 -6.09 28.07 14.31
N THR A 248 -7.01 27.60 13.45
CA THR A 248 -8.35 28.10 13.35
C THR A 248 -9.37 26.99 13.62
N ASN A 249 -10.59 27.40 13.90
CA ASN A 249 -11.76 26.54 14.10
C ASN A 249 -12.15 25.74 12.87
N ARG A 250 -11.25 25.49 11.92
CA ARG A 250 -11.56 24.80 10.68
C ARG A 250 -11.73 23.32 10.89
N ILE A 251 -12.83 22.83 10.36
CA ILE A 251 -13.14 21.39 10.25
C ILE A 251 -12.88 21.03 8.80
N LEU A 252 -12.03 20.05 8.54
CA LEU A 252 -11.65 19.73 7.17
C LEU A 252 -12.83 19.15 6.37
N ILE A 253 -13.61 18.25 7.00
CA ILE A 253 -14.86 17.71 6.44
C ILE A 253 -15.96 17.84 7.50
N ASN A 254 -16.95 18.68 7.23
CA ASN A 254 -18.13 18.84 8.06
C ASN A 254 -19.35 18.19 7.36
N VAL A 255 -19.70 17.01 7.83
CA VAL A 255 -20.89 16.28 7.36
C VAL A 255 -22.09 16.77 8.18
N TYR A 256 -22.96 17.54 7.52
CA TYR A 256 -24.07 18.20 8.17
C TYR A 256 -25.40 17.65 7.67
N SER A 257 -26.08 16.86 8.49
CA SER A 257 -27.39 16.25 8.18
C SER A 257 -27.42 15.33 6.94
N SER A 258 -26.26 14.93 6.43
CA SER A 258 -26.11 14.23 5.16
C SER A 258 -26.11 12.71 5.33
N ARG A 259 -26.50 12.01 4.29
CA ARG A 259 -26.59 10.55 4.26
C ARG A 259 -25.83 9.95 3.08
N ASN A 260 -25.48 8.68 3.18
CA ASN A 260 -24.73 7.96 2.14
C ASN A 260 -23.37 8.66 1.87
N ILE A 261 -22.53 8.70 2.90
CA ILE A 261 -21.21 9.32 2.84
C ILE A 261 -20.12 8.25 3.02
N TRP A 262 -19.18 8.23 2.09
CA TRP A 262 -18.00 7.39 2.18
C TRP A 262 -16.73 8.24 2.19
N ILE A 263 -15.94 8.11 3.27
CA ILE A 263 -14.64 8.77 3.45
C ILE A 263 -13.59 7.67 3.47
N ASP A 264 -12.73 7.62 2.44
CA ASP A 264 -11.91 6.46 2.14
C ASP A 264 -10.48 6.81 1.76
N HIS A 265 -9.49 6.09 2.30
CA HIS A 265 -8.07 6.27 1.98
C HIS A 265 -7.60 7.73 2.03
N ILE A 266 -7.99 8.46 3.06
CA ILE A 266 -7.55 9.85 3.26
C ILE A 266 -6.47 9.90 4.34
N THR A 267 -5.40 10.64 4.06
CA THR A 267 -4.45 11.06 5.08
C THR A 267 -4.87 12.42 5.62
N PHE A 268 -5.20 12.49 6.91
CA PHE A 268 -5.46 13.72 7.64
C PHE A 268 -4.24 14.06 8.49
N THR A 269 -3.66 15.22 8.25
CA THR A 269 -2.46 15.67 8.96
C THR A 269 -2.66 17.07 9.51
N ASN A 270 -2.22 17.27 10.75
CA ASN A 270 -2.04 18.59 11.31
C ASN A 270 -0.55 18.93 11.32
N SER A 271 -0.17 20.03 10.67
CA SER A 271 1.21 20.48 10.63
C SER A 271 1.62 21.33 11.84
N LEU A 272 0.67 21.68 12.72
CA LEU A 272 0.94 22.51 13.87
C LEU A 272 1.27 21.64 15.10
N SER A 273 2.44 21.84 15.68
CA SER A 273 2.83 21.29 16.99
C SER A 273 1.91 21.76 18.14
N TYR A 274 1.06 22.70 17.84
CA TYR A 274 0.19 23.46 18.72
C TYR A 274 -1.00 22.65 19.27
N ASP A 275 -1.57 21.77 18.48
CA ASP A 275 -2.80 21.03 18.80
C ASP A 275 -2.68 19.99 19.92
N ARG A 276 -1.47 19.72 20.40
CA ARG A 276 -1.27 18.73 21.47
C ARG A 276 -1.30 19.32 22.88
N LYS A 277 -1.28 20.64 23.00
CA LYS A 277 -1.09 21.31 24.30
C LYS A 277 -2.40 21.58 25.05
N GLY A 278 -3.56 21.45 24.39
CA GLY A 278 -4.87 21.61 25.06
C GLY A 278 -5.04 22.96 25.76
N ASN A 279 -4.58 24.06 25.17
CA ASN A 279 -4.62 25.39 25.81
C ASN A 279 -5.82 26.23 25.39
N GLY A 280 -6.97 25.60 25.20
CA GLY A 280 -8.27 26.28 25.01
C GLY A 280 -8.56 26.81 23.61
N GLN A 281 -7.61 26.84 22.69
CA GLN A 281 -7.81 27.20 21.28
C GLN A 281 -8.05 25.98 20.39
N ASP A 282 -7.77 24.77 20.90
CA ASP A 282 -7.91 23.50 20.20
C ASP A 282 -9.36 22.98 20.20
N GLU A 283 -10.23 23.65 20.92
CA GLU A 283 -11.59 23.16 21.17
C GLU A 283 -12.50 23.16 19.93
N VAL A 284 -12.09 23.76 18.84
CA VAL A 284 -13.02 24.04 17.76
C VAL A 284 -12.67 23.34 16.45
N GLY A 285 -11.42 23.02 16.18
CA GLY A 285 -10.98 22.37 14.96
C GLY A 285 -10.97 20.83 15.05
N LYS A 286 -11.64 20.15 14.12
CA LYS A 286 -11.66 18.68 13.99
C LYS A 286 -11.27 18.31 12.57
N PHE A 287 -10.79 17.08 12.35
CA PHE A 287 -10.66 16.60 10.99
C PHE A 287 -12.03 16.32 10.37
N ILE A 288 -12.86 15.59 11.09
CA ILE A 288 -14.23 15.30 10.65
C ILE A 288 -15.20 15.63 11.77
N TRP A 289 -16.26 16.34 11.41
CA TRP A 289 -17.40 16.55 12.30
C TRP A 289 -18.68 16.09 11.62
N LEU A 290 -19.36 15.15 12.26
CA LEU A 290 -20.67 14.66 11.88
C LEU A 290 -21.70 15.43 12.71
N ASN A 291 -22.35 16.39 12.11
CA ASN A 291 -23.12 17.40 12.82
C ASN A 291 -24.62 17.29 12.50
N THR A 292 -25.43 17.28 13.55
CA THR A 292 -26.89 17.41 13.47
C THR A 292 -27.25 18.81 13.87
N PRO A 293 -27.94 19.58 13.05
CA PRO A 293 -28.38 20.92 13.41
C PRO A 293 -29.44 20.85 14.49
N TYR A 294 -29.30 21.74 15.45
CA TYR A 294 -30.31 22.01 16.48
C TYR A 294 -30.83 23.42 16.31
N ASP A 295 -32.13 23.61 16.05
CA ASP A 295 -32.78 24.92 15.90
C ASP A 295 -33.74 25.24 17.03
N GLY A 296 -33.54 24.63 18.19
CA GLY A 296 -34.29 24.94 19.41
C GLY A 296 -35.55 24.07 19.60
N ASN A 297 -36.20 23.57 18.56
CA ASN A 297 -37.44 22.77 18.68
C ASN A 297 -37.58 21.58 17.72
N ASP A 298 -36.80 21.52 16.62
CA ASP A 298 -36.88 20.45 15.62
C ASP A 298 -35.50 19.88 15.27
N ILE A 299 -35.30 18.62 15.57
CA ILE A 299 -34.18 17.84 14.97
C ILE A 299 -34.58 17.51 13.54
N LYS A 300 -33.97 18.20 12.59
CA LYS A 300 -34.46 18.08 11.21
C LYS A 300 -33.96 16.80 10.54
N ARG A 301 -32.71 16.47 10.63
CA ARG A 301 -32.13 15.27 10.01
C ARG A 301 -30.72 15.09 10.51
N SER A 302 -30.38 13.93 11.00
CA SER A 302 -29.00 13.61 11.38
C SER A 302 -28.22 13.01 10.22
N PRO A 303 -26.89 13.14 10.24
CA PRO A 303 -26.01 12.33 9.39
C PRO A 303 -26.32 10.85 9.59
N ASP A 304 -26.40 10.08 8.52
CA ASP A 304 -26.71 8.65 8.60
C ASP A 304 -26.12 7.86 7.42
N TYR A 305 -26.02 6.55 7.55
CA TYR A 305 -25.45 5.66 6.53
C TYR A 305 -24.07 6.10 6.05
N MET A 306 -23.12 6.16 6.99
CA MET A 306 -21.76 6.61 6.72
C MET A 306 -20.73 5.51 6.93
N THR A 307 -19.65 5.61 6.18
CA THR A 307 -18.45 4.78 6.37
C THR A 307 -17.20 5.64 6.29
N ILE A 308 -16.33 5.49 7.29
CA ILE A 308 -14.98 6.06 7.32
C ILE A 308 -14.01 4.89 7.33
N SER A 309 -13.27 4.70 6.23
CA SER A 309 -12.46 3.49 6.04
C SER A 309 -11.06 3.80 5.53
N TYR A 310 -10.10 3.00 5.95
CA TYR A 310 -8.71 3.08 5.48
C TYR A 310 -8.10 4.48 5.55
N CYS A 311 -8.56 5.31 6.46
CA CYS A 311 -8.03 6.65 6.68
C CYS A 311 -6.89 6.64 7.69
N LYS A 312 -5.94 7.56 7.50
CA LYS A 312 -4.86 7.82 8.45
C LYS A 312 -5.08 9.18 9.08
N PHE A 313 -5.27 9.21 10.40
CA PHE A 313 -5.41 10.44 11.18
C PHE A 313 -4.12 10.69 11.96
N THR A 314 -3.52 11.84 11.77
CA THR A 314 -2.21 12.12 12.39
C THR A 314 -2.20 13.45 13.12
N ASN A 315 -1.74 13.40 14.37
CA ASN A 315 -1.31 14.57 15.13
C ASN A 315 -2.41 15.61 15.38
N ARG A 316 -3.58 15.19 15.90
CA ARG A 316 -4.71 16.09 16.22
C ARG A 316 -5.19 15.89 17.65
N PHE A 317 -5.55 17.00 18.32
CA PHE A 317 -6.13 16.95 19.65
C PHE A 317 -7.56 16.37 19.59
N TRP A 318 -8.46 16.94 18.80
CA TRP A 318 -9.78 16.39 18.51
C TRP A 318 -9.88 15.92 17.06
N THR A 319 -10.13 14.64 16.88
CA THR A 319 -10.00 14.02 15.57
C THR A 319 -11.35 13.91 14.85
N VAL A 320 -12.24 13.04 15.35
CA VAL A 320 -13.55 12.81 14.78
C VAL A 320 -14.59 12.88 15.88
N ALA A 321 -15.58 13.73 15.70
CA ALA A 321 -16.69 13.83 16.63
C ALA A 321 -18.02 13.75 15.88
N TYR A 322 -19.01 13.10 16.45
CA TYR A 322 -20.34 13.11 15.92
C TYR A 322 -21.45 13.08 16.99
N GLY A 323 -22.63 13.50 16.56
CA GLY A 323 -23.80 13.69 17.39
C GLY A 323 -23.88 15.09 18.00
N THR A 324 -25.07 15.46 18.43
CA THR A 324 -25.34 16.62 19.25
C THR A 324 -25.06 16.31 20.70
N GLN A 325 -24.70 17.32 21.50
CA GLN A 325 -24.53 17.17 22.95
C GLN A 325 -25.87 17.02 23.73
N ASN A 326 -27.00 17.06 23.04
CA ASN A 326 -28.32 17.04 23.66
C ASN A 326 -28.95 15.66 23.53
N ASN A 327 -29.59 15.20 24.57
CA ASN A 327 -30.22 13.91 24.88
C ASN A 327 -31.27 13.39 23.87
N GLU A 328 -31.15 13.60 22.58
CA GLU A 328 -32.16 13.25 21.61
C GLU A 328 -31.80 12.02 20.79
N THR A 329 -32.79 11.20 20.52
CA THR A 329 -32.76 9.83 20.01
C THR A 329 -32.46 9.71 18.51
N THR A 330 -31.54 10.49 17.98
CA THR A 330 -31.11 10.36 16.58
C THR A 330 -30.07 9.24 16.45
N ARG A 331 -30.36 8.27 15.60
CA ARG A 331 -29.50 7.12 15.37
C ARG A 331 -28.65 7.34 14.13
N ASP A 332 -27.54 8.01 14.30
CA ASP A 332 -26.58 8.28 13.23
C ASP A 332 -25.70 7.04 13.03
N ARG A 333 -26.04 6.22 12.04
CA ARG A 333 -25.32 4.96 11.77
C ARG A 333 -24.00 5.21 11.05
N THR A 334 -22.90 4.94 11.71
CA THR A 334 -21.56 5.12 11.16
C THR A 334 -20.70 3.87 11.34
N THR A 335 -20.00 3.46 10.30
CA THR A 335 -18.97 2.41 10.35
C THR A 335 -17.58 3.04 10.25
N LEU A 336 -16.68 2.65 11.13
CA LEU A 336 -15.27 3.05 11.10
C LEU A 336 -14.42 1.78 11.04
N LEU A 337 -13.66 1.59 9.95
CA LEU A 337 -12.91 0.35 9.76
C LEU A 337 -11.55 0.58 9.11
N TYR A 338 -10.56 -0.21 9.53
CA TYR A 338 -9.18 -0.21 9.01
C TYR A 338 -8.51 1.16 9.04
N ASN A 339 -8.91 2.05 9.94
CA ASN A 339 -8.27 3.34 10.09
C ASN A 339 -7.03 3.25 10.99
N TRP A 340 -6.04 4.07 10.70
CA TRP A 340 -4.88 4.28 11.56
C TRP A 340 -4.98 5.63 12.27
N TRP A 341 -5.20 5.56 13.59
CA TRP A 341 -5.25 6.71 14.48
C TRP A 341 -3.87 6.94 15.09
N ASN A 342 -3.05 7.73 14.39
CA ASN A 342 -1.65 7.93 14.74
C ASN A 342 -1.45 9.20 15.57
N GLN A 343 -1.04 9.04 16.82
CA GLN A 343 -0.69 10.15 17.72
C GLN A 343 -1.80 11.21 17.90
N ASN A 344 -3.03 10.81 17.83
CA ASN A 344 -4.16 11.68 18.18
C ASN A 344 -4.39 11.65 19.68
N VAL A 345 -4.84 12.78 20.24
CA VAL A 345 -5.01 12.90 21.68
C VAL A 345 -6.38 12.44 22.15
N ARG A 346 -7.46 12.90 21.52
CA ARG A 346 -8.84 12.59 21.92
C ARG A 346 -9.79 12.49 20.73
N ARG A 347 -10.96 11.89 20.99
CA ARG A 347 -12.07 11.78 20.02
C ARG A 347 -11.68 10.94 18.78
N CYS A 348 -11.34 9.70 19.02
CA CYS A 348 -10.89 8.78 17.99
C CYS A 348 -11.84 7.57 17.82
N PRO A 349 -13.17 7.74 17.56
CA PRO A 349 -14.00 8.95 17.58
C PRO A 349 -14.59 9.28 18.96
N GLN A 350 -15.22 10.46 19.09
CA GLN A 350 -16.18 10.74 20.14
C GLN A 350 -17.59 10.60 19.60
N LEU A 351 -18.39 9.74 20.20
CA LEU A 351 -19.80 9.54 19.91
C LEU A 351 -20.62 10.42 20.85
N GLY A 352 -21.41 11.35 20.31
CA GLY A 352 -22.41 12.09 21.10
C GLY A 352 -23.68 11.25 21.20
N ASN A 353 -24.53 11.32 20.19
CA ASN A 353 -25.66 10.41 19.96
C ASN A 353 -25.35 9.59 18.69
N GLY A 354 -25.95 8.41 18.54
CA GLY A 354 -25.83 7.62 17.32
C GLY A 354 -25.28 6.23 17.52
N SER A 355 -25.36 5.44 16.46
CA SER A 355 -24.94 4.04 16.44
C SER A 355 -23.65 3.88 15.67
N ALA A 356 -22.61 3.33 16.29
CA ALA A 356 -21.33 3.12 15.65
C ALA A 356 -20.90 1.65 15.64
N HIS A 357 -20.43 1.19 14.49
CA HIS A 357 -19.67 -0.04 14.37
C HIS A 357 -18.21 0.30 14.09
N ILE A 358 -17.31 0.02 15.02
CA ILE A 358 -15.91 0.40 15.00
C ILE A 358 -15.07 -0.87 15.05
N TYR A 359 -14.45 -1.25 13.92
CA TYR A 359 -13.74 -2.51 13.87
C TYR A 359 -12.46 -2.49 13.02
N ASN A 360 -11.51 -3.32 13.39
CA ASN A 360 -10.22 -3.48 12.72
C ASN A 360 -9.45 -2.16 12.57
N ASN A 361 -9.54 -1.24 13.53
CA ASN A 361 -8.76 -0.03 13.55
C ASN A 361 -7.50 -0.18 14.41
N TYR A 362 -6.47 0.54 14.05
CA TYR A 362 -5.24 0.64 14.82
C TYR A 362 -5.09 2.03 15.44
N TYR A 363 -4.83 2.06 16.73
CA TYR A 363 -4.62 3.26 17.53
C TYR A 363 -3.20 3.23 18.09
N SER A 364 -2.41 4.26 17.78
CA SER A 364 -1.08 4.45 18.35
C SER A 364 -1.02 5.80 19.06
N ALA A 365 -0.91 5.76 20.39
CA ALA A 365 -0.85 6.95 21.21
C ALA A 365 0.57 7.23 21.71
N TYR A 366 0.79 8.47 22.08
CA TYR A 366 2.06 8.94 22.69
C TYR A 366 2.06 8.94 24.21
N GLY A 367 1.10 8.32 24.88
CA GLY A 367 0.98 8.47 26.33
C GLY A 367 0.33 9.81 26.71
N GLN A 368 0.76 10.42 27.80
CA GLN A 368 0.22 11.71 28.25
C GLN A 368 0.69 12.86 27.35
N ASN A 369 -0.20 13.82 27.07
CA ASN A 369 0.21 15.10 26.50
C ASN A 369 0.99 15.92 27.54
N ASN A 370 1.71 16.98 27.09
CA ASN A 370 2.53 17.85 27.94
C ASN A 370 1.74 18.56 29.08
N ASN A 371 0.40 18.50 29.06
CA ASN A 371 -0.48 19.12 30.08
C ASN A 371 -1.11 18.08 31.02
N GLY A 372 -0.66 16.83 31.01
CA GLY A 372 -1.21 15.77 31.88
C GLY A 372 -2.59 15.24 31.44
N ASN A 373 -3.14 15.71 30.32
CA ASN A 373 -4.41 15.19 29.82
C ASN A 373 -4.22 13.79 29.25
N SER A 374 -5.01 12.86 29.71
CA SER A 374 -4.95 11.47 29.24
C SER A 374 -5.36 11.37 27.77
N THR A 375 -4.57 10.69 26.96
CA THR A 375 -4.98 10.25 25.62
C THR A 375 -6.20 9.35 25.73
N THR A 376 -7.20 9.59 24.90
CA THR A 376 -8.40 8.74 24.81
C THR A 376 -8.62 8.26 23.39
N GLY A 377 -8.91 6.98 23.23
CA GLY A 377 -9.30 6.37 21.97
C GLY A 377 -10.79 6.66 21.67
N ILE A 378 -11.60 5.64 21.73
CA ILE A 378 -13.04 5.73 21.50
C ILE A 378 -13.73 6.30 22.75
N ILE A 379 -14.57 7.32 22.58
CA ILE A 379 -15.37 7.92 23.64
C ILE A 379 -16.84 7.75 23.28
N GLY A 380 -17.59 7.04 24.10
CA GLY A 380 -19.05 6.98 24.05
C GLY A 380 -19.66 8.06 24.93
N GLY A 381 -20.47 8.94 24.38
CA GLY A 381 -21.28 9.95 25.08
C GLY A 381 -22.72 9.47 25.34
N ASP A 382 -23.52 10.33 25.99
CA ASP A 382 -24.91 10.03 26.29
C ASP A 382 -25.72 9.80 25.00
N GLY A 383 -26.57 8.74 24.99
CA GLY A 383 -27.37 8.37 23.81
C GLY A 383 -26.62 7.59 22.73
N SER A 384 -25.32 7.35 22.84
CA SER A 384 -24.58 6.56 21.87
C SER A 384 -24.79 5.04 22.02
N GLU A 385 -24.77 4.34 20.90
CA GLU A 385 -24.76 2.88 20.81
C GLU A 385 -23.49 2.43 20.08
N MET A 386 -22.75 1.46 20.62
CA MET A 386 -21.44 1.11 20.07
C MET A 386 -21.19 -0.40 20.05
N LEU A 387 -20.74 -0.90 18.89
CA LEU A 387 -20.02 -2.17 18.77
C LEU A 387 -18.57 -1.91 18.36
N SER A 388 -17.63 -2.27 19.23
CA SER A 388 -16.19 -2.26 18.98
C SER A 388 -15.71 -3.70 18.75
N GLN A 389 -14.94 -3.96 17.68
CA GLN A 389 -14.46 -5.30 17.38
C GLN A 389 -13.03 -5.27 16.82
N ASN A 390 -12.18 -6.19 17.28
CA ASN A 390 -10.82 -6.41 16.75
C ASN A 390 -9.96 -5.15 16.62
N ASN A 391 -10.20 -4.12 17.43
CA ASN A 391 -9.38 -2.91 17.42
C ASN A 391 -8.11 -3.14 18.23
N MET A 392 -7.02 -2.50 17.84
CA MET A 392 -5.74 -2.55 18.54
C MET A 392 -5.33 -1.17 19.07
N PHE A 393 -5.11 -1.05 20.38
CA PHE A 393 -4.74 0.19 21.06
C PHE A 393 -3.35 0.06 21.69
N ASN A 394 -2.36 0.73 21.16
CA ASN A 394 -1.00 0.78 21.68
C ASN A 394 -0.72 2.14 22.34
N GLY A 395 -0.17 2.15 23.53
CA GLY A 395 0.05 3.36 24.33
C GLY A 395 -1.19 3.81 25.11
N TYR A 396 -2.15 2.92 25.35
CA TYR A 396 -3.40 3.20 26.08
C TYR A 396 -3.55 2.27 27.29
N THR A 397 -4.07 2.78 28.40
CA THR A 397 -4.67 1.93 29.43
C THR A 397 -6.04 1.43 28.95
N LYS A 398 -6.60 0.40 29.59
CA LYS A 398 -7.92 -0.12 29.27
C LYS A 398 -9.01 0.98 29.27
N GLY A 399 -9.01 1.84 30.30
CA GLY A 399 -9.99 2.92 30.45
C GLY A 399 -9.78 4.08 29.47
N GLN A 400 -8.57 4.25 28.93
CA GLN A 400 -8.29 5.23 27.91
C GLN A 400 -8.64 4.73 26.50
N ALA A 401 -8.49 3.43 26.23
CA ALA A 401 -8.82 2.82 24.94
C ALA A 401 -10.32 2.94 24.63
N LEU A 402 -11.16 2.62 25.61
CA LEU A 402 -12.61 2.71 25.54
C LEU A 402 -13.13 3.48 26.76
N THR A 403 -13.49 4.73 26.54
CA THR A 403 -14.05 5.60 27.59
C THR A 403 -15.55 5.76 27.36
N MET A 404 -16.34 5.25 28.29
CA MET A 404 -17.77 5.52 28.32
C MET A 404 -18.00 6.73 29.22
N GLY A 405 -18.50 7.84 28.65
CA GLY A 405 -18.85 9.04 29.40
C GLY A 405 -19.82 8.72 30.53
N GLY A 406 -19.79 9.46 31.63
CA GLY A 406 -20.36 9.24 32.95
C GLY A 406 -21.75 8.65 33.12
N ASP A 407 -22.45 8.26 32.08
CA ASP A 407 -23.73 7.56 32.15
C ASP A 407 -23.59 6.10 31.70
N THR A 408 -23.83 5.20 32.63
CA THR A 408 -23.88 3.75 32.39
C THR A 408 -25.10 3.29 31.61
N LYS A 409 -25.86 4.21 30.99
CA LYS A 409 -27.12 3.90 30.31
C LYS A 409 -26.95 3.51 28.86
N ASN A 410 -25.78 3.73 28.25
CA ASN A 410 -25.60 3.52 26.83
C ASN A 410 -25.18 2.09 26.53
N PRO A 411 -25.79 1.45 25.53
CA PRO A 411 -25.40 0.12 25.09
C PRO A 411 -24.06 0.17 24.38
N ALA A 412 -23.07 -0.55 24.92
CA ALA A 412 -21.78 -0.70 24.30
C ALA A 412 -21.24 -2.12 24.52
N ARG A 413 -20.60 -2.64 23.50
CA ARG A 413 -19.95 -3.95 23.55
C ARG A 413 -18.61 -3.90 22.81
N ASP A 414 -17.61 -4.55 23.38
CA ASP A 414 -16.36 -4.85 22.72
C ASP A 414 -16.19 -6.34 22.53
N ASP A 415 -15.88 -6.75 21.31
CA ASP A 415 -15.56 -8.12 20.97
C ASP A 415 -14.12 -8.16 20.41
N ASN A 416 -13.22 -8.77 21.18
CA ASN A 416 -11.88 -9.11 20.72
C ASN A 416 -10.96 -7.91 20.42
N SER A 417 -11.17 -6.72 21.00
CA SER A 417 -10.18 -5.65 20.94
C SER A 417 -9.10 -5.81 22.01
N TYR A 418 -7.94 -5.21 21.79
CA TYR A 418 -6.79 -5.35 22.66
C TYR A 418 -6.10 -4.00 22.90
N PHE A 419 -5.44 -3.89 24.02
CA PHE A 419 -4.64 -2.72 24.39
C PHE A 419 -3.28 -3.11 24.93
N SER A 420 -2.32 -2.20 24.83
CA SER A 420 -1.09 -2.22 25.63
C SER A 420 -0.77 -0.82 26.11
N THR A 421 -0.22 -0.69 27.31
CA THR A 421 0.17 0.60 27.90
C THR A 421 1.37 1.22 27.19
N GLU A 422 2.13 0.41 26.48
CA GLU A 422 3.27 0.82 25.67
C GLU A 422 3.01 0.55 24.18
N LEU A 423 3.67 1.32 23.31
CA LEU A 423 3.51 1.20 21.86
C LEU A 423 3.86 -0.21 21.33
N ASN A 424 4.79 -0.89 21.98
CA ASN A 424 5.23 -2.24 21.63
C ASN A 424 5.06 -3.25 22.77
N GLY A 425 4.18 -2.93 23.74
CA GLY A 425 3.89 -3.80 24.87
C GLY A 425 3.08 -5.03 24.47
N THR A 426 3.08 -6.03 25.34
CA THR A 426 2.25 -7.25 25.15
C THR A 426 0.77 -6.88 25.17
N PRO A 427 0.00 -7.23 24.13
CA PRO A 427 -1.40 -6.90 24.05
C PRO A 427 -2.24 -7.64 25.09
N THR A 428 -3.15 -6.93 25.73
CA THR A 428 -4.14 -7.48 26.67
C THR A 428 -5.54 -7.27 26.11
N LYS A 429 -6.38 -8.28 26.19
CA LYS A 429 -7.76 -8.25 25.70
C LYS A 429 -8.64 -7.32 26.53
N ILE A 430 -9.44 -6.48 25.87
CA ILE A 430 -10.31 -5.51 26.54
C ILE A 430 -11.53 -6.19 27.15
N ASN A 431 -12.31 -6.95 26.39
CA ASN A 431 -13.53 -7.62 26.79
C ASN A 431 -14.44 -6.71 27.65
N PHE A 432 -15.18 -5.88 26.99
CA PHE A 432 -16.04 -4.90 27.64
C PHE A 432 -17.50 -5.11 27.21
N THR A 433 -18.40 -5.09 28.20
CA THR A 433 -19.85 -5.03 27.96
C THR A 433 -20.45 -4.08 28.96
N SER A 434 -21.16 -3.07 28.48
CA SER A 434 -21.96 -2.17 29.33
C SER A 434 -23.12 -2.96 29.96
N LYS A 435 -23.34 -2.78 31.24
CA LYS A 435 -24.38 -3.50 32.00
C LYS A 435 -25.82 -3.06 31.69
N LYS A 436 -26.01 -1.99 30.94
CA LYS A 436 -27.33 -1.47 30.63
C LYS A 436 -27.61 -1.47 29.15
N ASN A 437 -28.20 -2.50 28.61
CA ASN A 437 -29.38 -2.39 27.78
C ASN A 437 -29.95 -3.70 27.28
N SER A 438 -31.24 -3.86 27.40
CA SER A 438 -32.01 -4.98 26.87
C SER A 438 -32.60 -4.73 25.47
N SER A 439 -32.55 -3.51 24.93
CA SER A 439 -33.23 -3.12 23.69
C SER A 439 -32.35 -3.04 22.43
N TRP A 440 -31.06 -2.83 22.59
CA TRP A 440 -30.10 -2.86 21.48
C TRP A 440 -29.15 -4.05 21.60
N ASN A 441 -29.27 -4.95 20.64
CA ASN A 441 -28.36 -6.10 20.59
C ASN A 441 -27.29 -5.84 19.52
N PRO A 442 -26.05 -5.53 19.90
CA PRO A 442 -24.96 -5.25 18.98
C PRO A 442 -24.44 -6.53 18.31
N ASN A 443 -25.31 -7.43 17.91
CA ASN A 443 -24.93 -8.61 17.15
C ASN A 443 -24.65 -8.23 15.69
N LYS A 444 -23.73 -8.93 15.07
CA LYS A 444 -23.35 -8.78 13.64
C LYS A 444 -24.58 -8.72 12.70
N THR A 445 -25.70 -9.37 13.08
CA THR A 445 -26.95 -9.46 12.33
C THR A 445 -27.77 -8.18 12.32
N ASN A 446 -27.56 -7.29 13.28
CA ASN A 446 -28.39 -6.07 13.44
C ASN A 446 -27.92 -4.89 12.57
N TYR A 447 -26.73 -4.97 11.98
CA TYR A 447 -26.20 -3.90 11.12
C TYR A 447 -26.71 -3.95 9.68
N GLY A 448 -27.33 -5.06 9.27
CA GLY A 448 -27.92 -5.19 7.94
C GLY A 448 -26.93 -5.31 6.78
N TYR A 449 -25.63 -5.46 7.07
CA TYR A 449 -24.61 -5.74 6.08
C TYR A 449 -23.74 -6.94 6.50
N LYS A 450 -23.19 -7.62 5.51
CA LYS A 450 -22.32 -8.77 5.73
C LYS A 450 -20.98 -8.31 6.30
N LEU A 451 -20.67 -8.73 7.51
CA LEU A 451 -19.30 -8.64 8.03
C LEU A 451 -18.49 -9.77 7.40
N LEU A 452 -17.34 -9.45 6.84
CA LEU A 452 -16.43 -10.47 6.35
C LEU A 452 -15.92 -11.30 7.53
N ASP A 453 -15.96 -12.64 7.43
CA ASP A 453 -15.56 -13.55 8.51
C ASP A 453 -14.05 -13.52 8.83
N ALA A 454 -13.26 -12.89 7.96
CA ALA A 454 -11.83 -12.68 8.12
C ALA A 454 -11.40 -11.90 9.39
N TYR A 455 -12.34 -11.37 10.13
CA TYR A 455 -12.10 -10.53 11.31
C TYR A 455 -11.72 -11.26 12.61
N ASN A 456 -11.64 -12.57 12.58
CA ASN A 456 -11.16 -13.37 13.72
C ASN A 456 -9.63 -13.46 13.82
N THR A 457 -8.95 -12.53 13.20
CA THR A 457 -7.50 -12.53 13.10
C THR A 457 -6.82 -11.98 14.34
N SER A 458 -5.53 -12.24 14.45
CA SER A 458 -4.73 -11.72 15.56
C SER A 458 -4.64 -10.18 15.49
N ASN A 459 -4.53 -9.54 16.64
CA ASN A 459 -4.43 -8.08 16.72
C ASN A 459 -3.19 -7.50 16.06
N THR A 460 -2.15 -8.29 15.93
CA THR A 460 -0.93 -7.96 15.21
C THR A 460 -1.23 -7.70 13.75
N ASP A 461 -2.16 -8.45 13.18
CA ASP A 461 -2.57 -8.32 11.78
C ASP A 461 -3.33 -7.02 11.54
N THR A 462 -4.23 -6.62 12.44
CA THR A 462 -4.93 -5.33 12.37
C THR A 462 -3.95 -4.16 12.39
N LYS A 463 -2.97 -4.17 13.31
CA LYS A 463 -1.93 -3.15 13.39
C LYS A 463 -1.14 -3.03 12.08
N THR A 464 -0.59 -4.15 11.63
CA THR A 464 0.25 -4.22 10.42
C THR A 464 -0.53 -3.77 9.19
N PHE A 465 -1.77 -4.19 9.09
CA PHE A 465 -2.65 -3.83 8.00
C PHE A 465 -2.93 -2.32 7.95
N CYS A 466 -3.40 -1.75 9.04
CA CYS A 466 -3.72 -0.32 9.09
C CYS A 466 -2.49 0.55 8.81
N ILE A 467 -1.32 0.19 9.32
CA ILE A 467 -0.08 0.92 9.03
C ILE A 467 0.24 0.91 7.53
N LYS A 468 0.05 -0.22 6.87
CA LYS A 468 0.41 -0.41 5.47
C LYS A 468 -0.58 0.20 4.49
N TYR A 469 -1.89 0.14 4.79
CA TYR A 469 -2.95 0.43 3.83
C TYR A 469 -3.88 1.59 4.20
N ALA A 470 -3.71 2.20 5.38
CA ALA A 470 -4.46 3.40 5.70
C ALA A 470 -3.78 4.66 5.18
N GLY A 471 -4.58 5.59 4.65
CA GLY A 471 -4.14 6.86 4.08
C GLY A 471 -4.13 6.86 2.55
N CYS A 472 -3.70 7.97 1.97
CA CYS A 472 -3.67 8.15 0.52
C CYS A 472 -2.43 7.54 -0.12
N PHE A 473 -2.57 7.13 -1.37
CA PHE A 473 -1.54 6.43 -2.15
C PHE A 473 -1.17 7.17 -3.45
N ASN A 474 -0.06 6.74 -4.06
CA ASN A 474 0.48 7.29 -5.30
C ASN A 474 0.25 6.38 -6.52
N SER A 475 -0.38 5.22 -6.32
CA SER A 475 -0.66 4.23 -7.36
C SER A 475 -1.98 3.51 -7.11
N GLN A 476 -2.69 3.16 -8.19
CA GLN A 476 -3.90 2.32 -8.12
C GLN A 476 -3.61 0.95 -7.50
N ASN A 477 -2.41 0.41 -7.72
CA ASN A 477 -2.03 -0.90 -7.22
C ASN A 477 -1.80 -0.93 -5.69
N ASP A 478 -1.59 0.24 -5.07
CA ASP A 478 -1.36 0.37 -3.63
C ASP A 478 -2.67 0.49 -2.85
N ILE A 479 -3.77 0.86 -3.52
CA ILE A 479 -5.10 0.90 -2.90
C ILE A 479 -5.61 -0.52 -2.74
N LYS A 480 -5.72 -0.97 -1.51
CA LYS A 480 -6.15 -2.32 -1.15
C LYS A 480 -7.36 -2.28 -0.25
N TYR A 481 -8.32 -3.12 -0.58
CA TYR A 481 -9.44 -3.46 0.29
C TYR A 481 -9.30 -4.90 0.73
N VAL A 482 -9.63 -5.18 1.97
CA VAL A 482 -9.61 -6.56 2.47
C VAL A 482 -10.69 -7.38 1.77
N THR A 483 -10.25 -8.46 1.17
CA THR A 483 -11.11 -9.56 0.70
C THR A 483 -10.78 -10.81 1.50
N ASP A 484 -11.67 -11.79 1.55
CA ASP A 484 -11.43 -13.06 2.24
C ASP A 484 -10.15 -13.75 1.72
N SER A 485 -9.88 -13.65 0.42
CA SER A 485 -8.70 -14.25 -0.20
C SER A 485 -7.39 -13.53 0.13
N ASP A 486 -7.41 -12.19 0.25
CA ASP A 486 -6.23 -11.41 0.61
C ASP A 486 -5.84 -11.66 2.07
N PHE A 487 -6.84 -11.78 2.93
CA PHE A 487 -6.64 -12.03 4.34
C PHE A 487 -6.00 -13.40 4.59
N ALA A 488 -6.43 -14.44 3.89
CA ALA A 488 -5.85 -15.77 3.98
C ALA A 488 -4.37 -15.82 3.54
N LYS A 489 -3.96 -14.98 2.60
CA LYS A 489 -2.55 -14.84 2.18
C LYS A 489 -1.71 -14.10 3.22
N TRP A 490 -2.27 -13.17 3.96
CA TRP A 490 -1.55 -12.36 4.93
C TRP A 490 -1.19 -13.06 6.21
N ILE A 491 -2.04 -13.95 6.69
CA ILE A 491 -1.75 -14.83 7.83
C ILE A 491 -0.52 -15.70 7.58
N LYS A 492 -0.21 -15.99 6.33
CA LYS A 492 0.92 -16.86 5.95
C LYS A 492 2.24 -16.11 5.73
N THR A 493 2.23 -14.79 5.68
CA THR A 493 3.44 -13.99 5.52
C THR A 493 3.91 -13.52 6.90
N ASP A 494 5.14 -13.83 7.24
CA ASP A 494 5.75 -13.46 8.53
C ASP A 494 5.90 -11.93 8.64
N TYR A 495 4.99 -11.29 9.36
CA TYR A 495 5.00 -9.86 9.67
C TYR A 495 5.63 -9.58 11.03
N SER A 496 6.68 -10.30 11.39
CA SER A 496 7.36 -10.20 12.70
C SER A 496 8.08 -8.87 12.95
N SER A 497 8.02 -7.90 12.05
CA SER A 497 8.67 -6.60 12.21
C SER A 497 7.67 -5.51 12.65
N PRO A 498 7.85 -4.92 13.85
CA PRO A 498 6.98 -3.85 14.33
C PRO A 498 7.31 -2.53 13.64
N PHE A 499 6.37 -1.98 12.88
CA PHE A 499 6.49 -0.63 12.32
C PHE A 499 5.89 0.39 13.30
N THR A 500 6.74 1.23 13.84
CA THR A 500 6.30 2.45 14.52
C THR A 500 6.93 3.64 13.83
N LYS A 501 6.13 4.47 13.16
CA LYS A 501 6.55 5.81 12.78
C LYS A 501 6.34 6.75 13.96
N HIS A 502 7.44 7.32 14.45
CA HIS A 502 7.39 8.45 15.35
C HIS A 502 7.39 9.75 14.55
N VAL A 503 6.56 10.70 14.96
CA VAL A 503 6.69 12.10 14.51
C VAL A 503 7.50 12.81 15.59
N ASP A 504 8.58 13.45 15.21
CA ASP A 504 9.39 14.23 16.12
C ASP A 504 8.67 15.52 16.51
N LEU A 505 8.72 15.84 17.78
CA LEU A 505 7.98 16.96 18.37
C LEU A 505 8.63 18.33 18.10
N ASP A 506 9.83 18.34 17.53
CA ASP A 506 10.63 19.55 17.31
C ASP A 506 10.42 20.20 15.94
N GLY A 507 9.35 19.84 15.22
CA GLY A 507 8.90 20.56 14.01
C GLY A 507 9.42 20.03 12.68
N GLY A 508 10.27 18.98 12.67
CA GLY A 508 10.66 18.25 11.46
C GLY A 508 9.74 17.03 11.21
N SER A 509 9.39 16.77 9.97
CA SER A 509 8.75 15.50 9.63
C SER A 509 9.77 14.36 9.64
N ILE A 510 9.45 13.23 10.30
CA ILE A 510 10.33 12.05 10.22
C ILE A 510 10.42 11.58 8.76
N ALA A 511 11.65 11.40 8.30
CA ALA A 511 11.91 10.86 6.97
C ALA A 511 11.26 9.47 6.82
N SER A 512 10.61 9.27 5.70
CA SER A 512 10.06 7.98 5.31
C SER A 512 10.82 7.46 4.11
N PHE A 513 11.93 6.77 4.37
CA PHE A 513 12.64 6.06 3.33
C PHE A 513 12.02 4.69 3.10
N LYS A 514 11.94 4.27 1.84
CA LYS A 514 11.62 2.88 1.53
C LYS A 514 12.74 2.01 2.10
N ASN A 515 12.40 1.01 2.91
CA ASN A 515 13.39 0.11 3.51
C ASN A 515 14.28 -0.51 2.42
N GLY A 516 15.58 -0.44 2.61
CA GLY A 516 16.57 -0.92 1.65
C GLY A 516 16.95 0.06 0.55
N THR A 517 16.45 1.31 0.55
CA THR A 517 16.90 2.32 -0.41
C THR A 517 18.35 2.73 -0.13
N THR A 518 19.12 2.89 -1.20
CA THR A 518 20.51 3.34 -1.15
C THR A 518 20.63 4.82 -1.49
N PHE A 519 21.51 5.52 -0.77
CA PHE A 519 21.73 6.94 -0.91
C PHE A 519 23.22 7.29 -0.90
N LYS A 520 23.57 8.37 -1.58
CA LYS A 520 24.69 9.20 -1.23
C LYS A 520 24.19 10.29 -0.29
N ILE A 521 24.89 10.51 0.82
CA ILE A 521 24.44 11.43 1.87
C ILE A 521 25.36 12.65 1.84
N LYS A 522 24.83 13.78 1.31
CA LYS A 522 25.57 15.00 1.04
C LYS A 522 25.38 16.03 2.15
N ASN A 523 26.44 16.58 2.66
CA ASN A 523 26.37 17.65 3.65
C ASN A 523 25.93 18.98 3.02
N VAL A 524 24.99 19.69 3.66
CA VAL A 524 24.45 20.95 3.12
C VAL A 524 25.47 22.07 3.17
N ASN A 525 26.35 22.13 4.21
CA ASN A 525 27.33 23.17 4.38
C ASN A 525 28.48 23.08 3.37
N SER A 526 29.06 21.87 3.22
CA SER A 526 30.28 21.65 2.41
C SER A 526 29.98 21.23 0.97
N GLY A 527 28.80 20.61 0.71
CA GLY A 527 28.52 19.95 -0.56
C GLY A 527 29.28 18.65 -0.79
N LEU A 528 30.02 18.15 0.21
CA LEU A 528 30.74 16.88 0.17
C LEU A 528 29.88 15.75 0.74
N TYR A 529 30.30 14.49 0.52
CA TYR A 529 29.52 13.31 0.84
C TYR A 529 30.09 12.57 2.06
N MET A 530 29.20 12.02 2.89
CA MET A 530 29.55 11.13 4.00
C MET A 530 30.16 9.84 3.43
N GLN A 531 31.38 9.51 3.83
CA GLN A 531 32.21 8.46 3.23
C GLN A 531 32.97 7.68 4.29
N VAL A 532 33.11 6.37 4.07
CA VAL A 532 34.02 5.52 4.84
C VAL A 532 35.45 5.77 4.40
N ALA A 533 36.32 6.14 5.32
CA ALA A 533 37.71 6.50 5.04
C ALA A 533 38.46 5.32 4.36
N GLY A 534 39.05 5.61 3.19
CA GLY A 534 39.77 4.58 2.41
C GLY A 534 38.95 3.40 1.91
N GLY A 535 37.62 3.37 2.17
CA GLY A 535 36.75 2.23 1.84
C GLY A 535 37.12 0.94 2.59
N THR A 536 37.77 1.04 3.74
CA THR A 536 38.24 -0.12 4.53
C THR A 536 37.05 -0.70 5.32
N ALA A 537 36.82 -2.01 5.14
CA ALA A 537 35.75 -2.76 5.76
C ALA A 537 36.18 -3.38 7.10
N GLU A 538 36.47 -2.56 8.09
CA GLU A 538 36.91 -2.97 9.43
C GLU A 538 36.14 -2.21 10.53
N ASN A 539 36.03 -2.86 11.71
CA ASN A 539 35.47 -2.19 12.87
C ASN A 539 36.33 -0.98 13.28
N GLY A 540 35.67 0.15 13.54
CA GLY A 540 36.37 1.37 13.92
C GLY A 540 36.88 2.17 12.74
N THR A 541 36.62 1.79 11.49
CA THR A 541 36.99 2.62 10.35
C THR A 541 36.25 3.94 10.37
N ASN A 542 36.99 5.01 10.33
CA ASN A 542 36.48 6.37 10.44
C ASN A 542 35.51 6.75 9.31
N VAL A 543 34.52 7.56 9.63
CA VAL A 543 33.63 8.20 8.65
C VAL A 543 34.03 9.68 8.53
N GLN A 544 34.21 10.13 7.30
CA GLN A 544 34.64 11.47 6.93
C GLN A 544 33.74 12.04 5.83
N GLN A 545 33.93 13.33 5.48
CA GLN A 545 33.38 13.86 4.25
C GLN A 545 34.40 13.81 3.12
N TRP A 546 33.95 13.55 1.89
CA TRP A 546 34.81 13.53 0.70
C TRP A 546 34.02 13.88 -0.56
N GLY A 547 34.79 14.23 -1.65
CA GLY A 547 34.18 14.35 -2.97
C GLY A 547 33.64 13.00 -3.46
N THR A 548 32.53 13.01 -4.18
CA THR A 548 31.97 11.78 -4.75
C THR A 548 32.73 11.29 -5.98
N ASN A 549 32.77 9.98 -6.18
CA ASN A 549 33.19 9.34 -7.41
C ASN A 549 32.11 8.31 -7.79
N ASP A 550 31.64 8.36 -9.03
CA ASP A 550 30.53 7.49 -9.48
C ASP A 550 30.90 5.98 -9.49
N THR A 551 32.17 5.64 -9.43
CA THR A 551 32.65 4.27 -9.33
C THR A 551 32.92 3.80 -7.89
N SER A 552 32.87 4.70 -6.90
CA SER A 552 33.14 4.39 -5.51
C SER A 552 31.88 3.90 -4.77
N ILE A 553 32.05 2.94 -3.87
CA ILE A 553 31.01 2.50 -2.94
C ILE A 553 31.21 3.07 -1.53
N HIS A 554 32.26 3.89 -1.34
CA HIS A 554 32.66 4.41 -0.01
C HIS A 554 31.63 5.40 0.56
N ASP A 555 30.89 6.11 -0.29
CA ASP A 555 29.87 7.11 -0.01
C ASP A 555 28.44 6.61 -0.18
N ILE A 556 28.27 5.30 -0.37
CA ILE A 556 26.93 4.69 -0.53
C ILE A 556 26.46 4.11 0.79
N TRP A 557 25.26 4.52 1.20
CA TRP A 557 24.60 4.12 2.44
C TRP A 557 23.22 3.58 2.15
N LYS A 558 22.86 2.50 2.83
CA LYS A 558 21.56 1.86 2.73
C LYS A 558 20.79 2.10 4.01
N THR A 559 19.55 2.54 3.90
CA THR A 559 18.64 2.68 5.05
C THR A 559 17.97 1.34 5.35
N ILE A 560 18.05 0.88 6.59
CA ILE A 560 17.28 -0.24 7.13
C ILE A 560 16.48 0.27 8.32
N GLU A 561 15.18 0.00 8.35
CA GLU A 561 14.34 0.41 9.47
C GLU A 561 14.71 -0.36 10.75
N ALA A 562 15.00 0.39 11.81
CA ALA A 562 15.27 -0.15 13.15
C ALA A 562 14.01 -0.23 14.02
N GLY A 563 12.86 0.16 13.47
CA GLY A 563 11.61 0.34 14.23
C GLY A 563 11.54 1.70 14.95
N ASN A 564 10.32 2.10 15.33
CA ASN A 564 10.04 3.35 16.04
C ASN A 564 10.52 4.64 15.32
N GLY A 565 10.61 4.61 13.98
CA GLY A 565 11.10 5.74 13.17
C GLY A 565 12.62 5.87 13.11
N TYR A 566 13.34 4.96 13.74
CA TYR A 566 14.79 4.90 13.64
C TYR A 566 15.24 4.08 12.44
N TYR A 567 16.43 4.42 11.95
CA TYR A 567 17.10 3.75 10.85
C TYR A 567 18.51 3.34 11.25
N TYR A 568 18.98 2.23 10.69
CA TYR A 568 20.38 1.95 10.52
C TYR A 568 20.82 2.52 9.17
N LEU A 569 21.98 3.11 9.13
CA LEU A 569 22.66 3.51 7.90
C LEU A 569 23.75 2.47 7.64
N ILE A 570 23.50 1.55 6.74
CA ILE A 570 24.38 0.44 6.43
C ILE A 570 25.32 0.85 5.30
N SER A 571 26.62 0.73 5.50
CA SER A 571 27.62 1.03 4.49
C SER A 571 27.62 -0.01 3.37
N ALA A 572 27.80 0.45 2.13
CA ALA A 572 28.07 -0.45 0.99
C ALA A 572 29.50 -1.03 1.00
N VAL A 573 30.37 -0.50 1.84
CA VAL A 573 31.73 -1.02 2.02
C VAL A 573 31.67 -2.41 2.68
N GLY A 574 32.59 -3.30 2.29
CA GLY A 574 32.55 -4.70 2.70
C GLY A 574 31.59 -5.51 1.84
N ASP A 575 30.72 -6.28 2.47
CA ASP A 575 29.69 -7.11 1.82
C ASP A 575 28.34 -6.38 1.64
N GLY A 576 28.29 -5.07 1.92
CA GLY A 576 27.08 -4.24 1.80
C GLY A 576 26.01 -4.53 2.85
N GLY A 577 26.35 -5.20 3.95
CA GLY A 577 25.42 -5.53 5.03
C GLY A 577 26.07 -5.76 6.39
N SER A 578 27.39 -5.87 6.44
CA SER A 578 28.10 -6.21 7.68
C SER A 578 28.43 -5.01 8.55
N PHE A 579 28.42 -3.76 8.02
CA PHE A 579 28.82 -2.57 8.75
C PHE A 579 27.75 -1.50 8.75
N ALA A 580 27.44 -0.99 9.94
CA ALA A 580 26.54 0.14 10.14
C ALA A 580 27.31 1.39 10.57
N LEU A 581 26.76 2.55 10.26
CA LEU A 581 27.17 3.81 10.88
C LEU A 581 27.04 3.66 12.40
N ASP A 582 28.08 4.02 13.15
CA ASP A 582 28.18 3.77 14.58
C ASP A 582 28.71 5.01 15.33
N VAL A 583 28.09 5.33 16.46
CA VAL A 583 28.67 6.31 17.39
C VAL A 583 29.68 5.58 18.26
N GLU A 584 30.98 5.91 18.07
CA GLU A 584 32.12 5.24 18.69
C GLU A 584 31.90 4.99 20.19
N SER A 585 32.15 3.75 20.59
CA SER A 585 32.14 3.32 22.00
C SER A 585 30.85 3.66 22.77
N LYS A 586 29.72 3.87 22.06
CA LYS A 586 28.44 4.33 22.64
C LYS A 586 28.55 5.68 23.37
N GLY A 587 29.45 6.54 22.94
CA GLY A 587 29.67 7.85 23.52
C GLY A 587 28.45 8.75 23.39
N THR A 588 28.21 9.60 24.41
CA THR A 588 27.08 10.57 24.40
C THR A 588 27.58 12.02 24.42
N ALA A 589 28.87 12.23 24.50
CA ALA A 589 29.48 13.55 24.54
C ALA A 589 29.55 14.21 23.14
N ASN A 590 29.56 15.54 23.11
CA ASN A 590 29.88 16.28 21.91
C ASN A 590 31.32 15.95 21.44
N GLY A 591 31.49 15.80 20.12
CA GLY A 591 32.76 15.44 19.54
C GLY A 591 33.01 13.91 19.51
N THR A 592 32.09 13.08 19.97
CA THR A 592 32.22 11.62 19.81
C THR A 592 32.29 11.28 18.33
N ASN A 593 33.30 10.49 17.97
CA ASN A 593 33.55 10.10 16.60
C ASN A 593 32.41 9.27 15.98
N ILE A 594 32.22 9.37 14.67
CA ILE A 594 31.36 8.49 13.87
C ILE A 594 32.25 7.57 13.04
N GLU A 595 31.99 6.28 13.16
CA GLU A 595 32.75 5.23 12.50
C GLU A 595 31.81 4.22 11.84
N ILE A 596 32.32 3.26 11.11
CA ILE A 596 31.56 2.03 10.80
C ILE A 596 31.95 0.93 11.78
N TYR A 597 30.97 0.21 12.23
CA TYR A 597 31.17 -0.95 13.09
C TYR A 597 30.26 -2.09 12.67
N LYS A 598 30.64 -3.31 13.04
CA LYS A 598 29.84 -4.50 12.70
C LYS A 598 28.38 -4.31 13.08
N TYR A 599 27.49 -4.48 12.12
CA TYR A 599 26.06 -4.27 12.29
C TYR A 599 25.50 -5.19 13.39
N ASN A 600 24.80 -4.60 14.35
CA ASN A 600 24.12 -5.31 15.41
C ASN A 600 22.78 -4.61 15.75
N PRO A 601 21.64 -5.24 15.45
CA PRO A 601 20.32 -4.59 15.64
C PRO A 601 19.95 -4.29 17.11
N SER A 602 20.70 -4.80 18.08
CA SER A 602 20.45 -4.50 19.50
C SER A 602 21.16 -3.23 20.00
N LEU A 603 22.05 -2.63 19.18
CA LEU A 603 22.86 -1.49 19.60
C LEU A 603 22.17 -0.15 19.29
N LEU A 604 21.95 0.69 20.32
CA LEU A 604 21.31 1.99 20.17
C LEU A 604 22.22 3.05 19.50
N ASN A 605 23.54 2.89 19.59
CA ASN A 605 24.53 3.78 18.97
C ASN A 605 24.67 3.57 17.45
N GLN A 606 23.97 2.58 16.87
CA GLN A 606 23.82 2.38 15.45
C GLN A 606 22.46 2.83 14.91
N GLN A 607 21.61 3.39 15.77
CA GLN A 607 20.24 3.74 15.41
C GLN A 607 20.06 5.26 15.37
N TYR A 608 19.48 5.76 14.28
CA TYR A 608 19.36 7.17 14.01
C TYR A 608 17.90 7.56 13.71
N LEU A 609 17.43 8.64 14.34
CA LEU A 609 16.19 9.29 13.97
C LEU A 609 16.49 10.32 12.89
N ILE A 610 15.93 10.14 11.71
CA ILE A 610 16.16 11.04 10.58
C ILE A 610 14.92 11.92 10.40
N THR A 611 15.08 13.23 10.56
CA THR A 611 14.00 14.22 10.45
C THR A 611 14.22 15.14 9.27
N GLN A 612 13.15 15.42 8.50
CA GLN A 612 13.21 16.30 7.34
C GLN A 612 12.91 17.75 7.74
N ASN A 613 13.77 18.67 7.35
CA ASN A 613 13.59 20.10 7.50
C ASN A 613 12.62 20.67 6.45
N GLY A 614 12.15 21.88 6.68
CA GLY A 614 11.24 22.56 5.75
C GLY A 614 11.84 22.88 4.37
N ASP A 615 13.18 22.91 4.25
CA ASP A 615 13.93 23.11 2.99
C ASP A 615 14.18 21.81 2.21
N GLY A 616 13.75 20.67 2.76
CA GLY A 616 13.94 19.36 2.14
C GLY A 616 15.22 18.65 2.58
N SER A 617 16.11 19.27 3.32
CA SER A 617 17.28 18.64 3.94
C SER A 617 16.88 17.79 5.16
N TYR A 618 17.81 17.04 5.72
CA TYR A 618 17.56 16.11 6.82
C TYR A 618 18.56 16.31 7.96
N ILE A 619 18.11 16.05 9.19
CA ILE A 619 18.97 15.93 10.38
C ILE A 619 19.01 14.45 10.78
N ILE A 620 20.23 13.93 11.02
CA ILE A 620 20.47 12.54 11.44
C ILE A 620 20.74 12.54 12.93
N LYS A 621 19.71 12.35 13.75
CA LYS A 621 19.79 12.40 15.23
C LYS A 621 20.21 11.05 15.80
N THR A 622 21.09 11.04 16.80
CA THR A 622 21.63 9.83 17.41
C THR A 622 20.72 9.31 18.53
N ARG A 623 20.26 8.07 18.42
CA ARG A 623 19.37 7.45 19.44
C ARG A 623 20.05 7.31 20.81
N ILE A 624 21.36 7.06 20.81
CA ILE A 624 22.13 6.90 22.04
C ILE A 624 22.09 8.11 22.97
N THR A 625 21.85 9.31 22.41
CA THR A 625 21.69 10.57 23.17
C THR A 625 20.21 10.93 23.40
N ASN A 626 19.27 10.02 23.20
CA ASN A 626 17.83 10.31 23.20
C ASN A 626 17.44 11.42 22.21
N ASN A 627 18.12 11.48 21.06
CA ASN A 627 17.92 12.46 19.97
C ASN A 627 18.33 13.91 20.32
N ASN A 628 19.09 14.12 21.38
CA ASN A 628 19.61 15.44 21.74
C ASN A 628 20.85 15.85 20.93
N SER A 629 21.48 14.91 20.24
CA SER A 629 22.61 15.15 19.35
C SER A 629 22.36 14.58 17.97
N CYS A 630 23.11 15.07 16.98
CA CYS A 630 23.04 14.64 15.60
C CYS A 630 24.42 14.40 15.02
N VAL A 631 24.44 13.79 13.85
CA VAL A 631 25.63 13.60 13.03
C VAL A 631 25.95 14.89 12.31
N GLU A 632 27.18 15.39 12.42
CA GLU A 632 27.64 16.62 11.79
C GLU A 632 29.06 16.51 11.25
N ILE A 633 29.49 17.53 10.47
CA ILE A 633 30.88 17.70 10.11
C ILE A 633 31.56 18.52 11.20
N LYS A 634 32.65 17.99 11.74
CA LYS A 634 33.48 18.64 12.77
C LYS A 634 33.89 20.06 12.35
N ASP A 635 33.73 20.99 13.29
CA ASP A 635 34.11 22.40 13.14
C ASP A 635 33.51 23.07 11.89
N ALA A 636 32.37 22.55 11.37
CA ALA A 636 31.76 23.00 10.13
C ALA A 636 32.72 23.02 8.93
N GLY A 637 33.67 22.09 8.90
CA GLY A 637 34.67 21.95 7.85
C GLY A 637 34.08 21.82 6.45
N ASN A 638 34.86 22.18 5.43
CA ASN A 638 34.46 22.12 4.03
C ASN A 638 35.50 21.46 3.12
N GLN A 639 36.45 20.75 3.71
CA GLN A 639 37.49 20.04 2.98
C GLN A 639 37.28 18.54 2.97
N SER A 640 37.73 17.87 1.90
CA SER A 640 37.80 16.41 1.87
C SER A 640 38.71 15.90 2.98
N GLY A 641 38.21 14.91 3.76
CA GLY A 641 38.90 14.35 4.92
C GLY A 641 38.45 14.93 6.26
N ASP A 642 37.63 15.98 6.28
CA ASP A 642 37.07 16.47 7.55
C ASP A 642 36.21 15.41 8.20
N ASN A 643 36.35 15.30 9.51
CA ASN A 643 35.73 14.24 10.29
C ASN A 643 34.21 14.39 10.44
N VAL A 644 33.50 13.25 10.44
CA VAL A 644 32.09 13.17 10.87
C VAL A 644 32.05 12.85 12.36
N GLN A 645 31.29 13.59 13.12
CA GLN A 645 31.15 13.43 14.57
C GLN A 645 29.73 13.55 15.04
N GLN A 646 29.48 13.20 16.30
CA GLN A 646 28.24 13.50 17.02
C GLN A 646 28.35 14.84 17.73
N TRP A 647 27.35 15.71 17.63
CA TRP A 647 27.29 16.98 18.35
C TRP A 647 25.85 17.36 18.72
N ALA A 648 25.69 18.16 19.79
CA ALA A 648 24.40 18.70 20.18
C ALA A 648 23.78 19.55 19.07
N LEU A 649 22.44 19.45 18.93
CA LEU A 649 21.69 20.22 17.92
C LEU A 649 21.88 21.71 18.14
N ASN A 650 22.37 22.43 17.13
CA ASN A 650 22.63 23.87 17.18
C ASN A 650 22.06 24.64 15.96
N GLY A 651 21.46 23.92 14.99
CA GLY A 651 20.86 24.50 13.79
C GLY A 651 21.85 24.94 12.70
N HIS A 652 23.15 24.63 12.84
CA HIS A 652 24.14 24.97 11.82
C HIS A 652 23.99 24.06 10.57
N PRO A 653 24.19 24.58 9.34
CA PRO A 653 24.06 23.78 8.11
C PRO A 653 24.97 22.55 8.04
N CYS A 654 26.08 22.49 8.80
CA CYS A 654 26.94 21.29 8.88
C CYS A 654 26.23 20.08 9.52
N GLN A 655 25.08 20.30 10.18
CA GLN A 655 24.22 19.27 10.76
C GLN A 655 23.14 18.79 9.78
N ASN A 656 23.02 19.43 8.61
CA ASN A 656 21.98 19.15 7.64
C ASN A 656 22.53 18.33 6.46
N TRP A 657 21.74 17.36 6.02
CA TRP A 657 22.13 16.38 5.01
C TRP A 657 21.09 16.27 3.91
N ILE A 658 21.53 16.02 2.69
CA ILE A 658 20.68 15.68 1.53
C ILE A 658 20.86 14.21 1.24
N PHE A 659 19.79 13.45 1.19
CA PHE A 659 19.78 12.05 0.80
C PHE A 659 19.49 11.97 -0.70
N GLU A 660 20.53 11.83 -1.51
CA GLU A 660 20.46 11.67 -2.95
C GLU A 660 20.29 10.18 -3.27
N PRO A 661 19.13 9.72 -3.79
CA PRO A 661 18.95 8.34 -4.15
C PRO A 661 20.00 7.93 -5.20
N VAL A 662 20.73 6.88 -4.93
CA VAL A 662 21.60 6.28 -5.94
C VAL A 662 20.71 5.52 -6.89
N ALA A 663 20.65 5.96 -8.15
CA ALA A 663 20.10 5.16 -9.21
C ALA A 663 20.91 3.87 -9.26
N ASN A 664 20.26 2.73 -8.98
CA ASN A 664 20.95 1.46 -8.92
C ASN A 664 21.73 1.22 -10.22
N PRO A 665 23.05 1.13 -10.22
CA PRO A 665 23.84 0.92 -11.44
C PRO A 665 23.77 -0.51 -11.96
N GLY A 666 22.83 -1.33 -11.50
CA GLY A 666 22.53 -2.67 -12.00
C GLY A 666 21.13 -2.71 -12.59
N CYS A 667 20.91 -3.51 -13.64
CA CYS A 667 19.60 -3.85 -14.14
C CYS A 667 18.78 -4.51 -13.05
N GLU A 668 17.53 -4.04 -12.86
CA GLU A 668 16.54 -4.77 -12.10
C GLU A 668 16.15 -6.01 -12.91
N MET A 669 16.43 -7.19 -12.35
CA MET A 669 16.18 -8.47 -13.00
C MET A 669 14.79 -8.97 -12.61
N ASP A 670 14.12 -9.63 -13.55
CA ASP A 670 12.83 -10.26 -13.28
C ASP A 670 13.04 -11.53 -12.43
N ILE A 671 12.66 -11.45 -11.16
CA ILE A 671 12.83 -12.54 -10.18
C ILE A 671 11.76 -13.66 -10.28
N ASN A 672 10.78 -13.50 -11.17
CA ASN A 672 9.72 -14.48 -11.38
C ASN A 672 9.98 -15.39 -12.58
N SER A 673 11.05 -15.10 -13.36
CA SER A 673 11.44 -15.88 -14.53
C SER A 673 12.53 -16.91 -14.18
N ILE A 674 12.56 -17.98 -14.95
CA ILE A 674 13.65 -18.93 -15.05
C ILE A 674 14.53 -18.45 -16.21
N TYR A 675 15.86 -18.56 -16.07
CA TYR A 675 16.82 -18.08 -17.07
C TYR A 675 17.70 -19.21 -17.58
N GLU A 676 17.99 -19.20 -18.88
CA GLU A 676 19.18 -19.82 -19.45
C GLU A 676 20.17 -18.70 -19.85
N PHE A 677 21.43 -18.82 -19.44
CA PHE A 677 22.46 -17.85 -19.74
C PHE A 677 23.28 -18.32 -20.94
N GLU A 678 23.00 -17.73 -22.10
CA GLU A 678 23.67 -18.08 -23.36
C GLU A 678 24.88 -17.15 -23.58
N ASN A 679 26.07 -17.75 -23.84
CA ASN A 679 27.27 -16.98 -24.08
C ASN A 679 27.28 -16.41 -25.51
N VAL A 680 27.44 -15.09 -25.66
CA VAL A 680 27.38 -14.39 -26.96
C VAL A 680 28.46 -14.86 -27.93
N ASN A 681 29.64 -15.29 -27.43
CA ASN A 681 30.73 -15.77 -28.27
C ASN A 681 30.52 -17.16 -28.85
N SER A 682 29.93 -18.06 -28.06
CA SER A 682 29.83 -19.47 -28.42
C SER A 682 28.43 -19.92 -28.84
N GLY A 683 27.38 -19.21 -28.43
CA GLY A 683 26.00 -19.64 -28.55
C GLY A 683 25.66 -20.88 -27.69
N LEU A 684 26.50 -21.18 -26.68
CA LEU A 684 26.30 -22.28 -25.74
C LEU A 684 25.84 -21.71 -24.40
N VAL A 685 25.11 -22.53 -23.61
CA VAL A 685 24.49 -22.08 -22.36
C VAL A 685 25.31 -22.51 -21.14
N MET A 686 25.19 -21.74 -20.05
CA MET A 686 25.81 -22.04 -18.76
C MET A 686 25.18 -23.31 -18.17
N ASP A 687 25.97 -24.30 -17.84
CA ASP A 687 25.57 -25.66 -17.46
C ASP A 687 26.36 -26.17 -16.25
N ILE A 688 25.68 -26.90 -15.36
CA ILE A 688 26.34 -27.62 -14.27
C ILE A 688 26.88 -28.95 -14.81
N ALA A 689 28.21 -29.14 -14.75
CA ALA A 689 28.90 -30.28 -15.32
C ALA A 689 28.31 -31.62 -14.88
N GLY A 690 27.75 -32.36 -15.85
CA GLY A 690 27.08 -33.63 -15.61
C GLY A 690 25.81 -33.55 -14.78
N GLY A 691 25.22 -32.35 -14.56
CA GLY A 691 24.02 -32.12 -13.76
C GLY A 691 24.17 -32.47 -12.29
N LYS A 692 25.41 -32.52 -11.75
CA LYS A 692 25.69 -32.94 -10.37
C LYS A 692 25.37 -31.82 -9.38
N MET A 693 24.37 -32.00 -8.51
CA MET A 693 24.03 -31.11 -7.41
C MET A 693 24.86 -31.46 -6.16
N GLU A 694 26.17 -31.20 -6.23
CA GLU A 694 27.14 -31.43 -5.15
C GLU A 694 27.97 -30.18 -4.93
N GLU A 695 28.45 -29.96 -3.70
CA GLU A 695 29.36 -28.82 -3.41
C GLU A 695 30.61 -28.89 -4.26
N ASN A 696 30.99 -27.75 -4.85
CA ASN A 696 32.09 -27.56 -5.77
C ASN A 696 31.96 -28.24 -7.15
N SER A 697 30.74 -28.67 -7.53
CA SER A 697 30.51 -29.09 -8.91
C SER A 697 30.79 -27.95 -9.86
N ASN A 698 31.54 -28.26 -10.91
CA ASN A 698 32.00 -27.26 -11.87
C ASN A 698 30.87 -26.72 -12.74
N VAL A 699 30.99 -25.44 -13.13
CA VAL A 699 30.12 -24.81 -14.10
C VAL A 699 30.88 -24.63 -15.42
N GLN A 700 30.26 -25.04 -16.50
CA GLN A 700 30.83 -25.08 -17.86
C GLN A 700 29.85 -24.44 -18.84
N GLN A 701 30.22 -24.33 -20.12
CA GLN A 701 29.23 -24.12 -21.18
C GLN A 701 28.91 -25.41 -21.89
N TRP A 702 27.68 -25.58 -22.34
CA TRP A 702 27.22 -26.74 -23.10
C TRP A 702 26.14 -26.36 -24.10
N ALA A 703 25.95 -27.19 -25.16
CA ALA A 703 24.81 -26.99 -26.07
C ALA A 703 23.49 -27.04 -25.29
N THR A 704 22.57 -26.13 -25.65
CA THR A 704 21.28 -26.07 -24.96
C THR A 704 20.53 -27.40 -25.11
N SER A 705 20.05 -27.91 -24.01
CA SER A 705 19.19 -29.10 -23.92
C SER A 705 17.94 -28.81 -23.09
N HIS A 706 17.81 -27.58 -22.58
CA HIS A 706 16.75 -27.14 -21.67
C HIS A 706 16.61 -28.01 -20.40
N PHE A 707 17.67 -28.72 -20.01
CA PHE A 707 17.67 -29.45 -18.74
C PHE A 707 17.79 -28.47 -17.57
N LYS A 708 17.21 -28.85 -16.44
CA LYS A 708 17.21 -28.02 -15.21
C LYS A 708 18.64 -27.64 -14.74
N SER A 709 19.68 -28.40 -15.12
CA SER A 709 21.09 -28.06 -14.88
C SER A 709 21.58 -26.84 -15.65
N GLN A 710 20.83 -26.39 -16.66
CA GLN A 710 21.12 -25.21 -17.49
C GLN A 710 20.21 -24.04 -17.13
N GLN A 711 19.31 -24.23 -16.16
CA GLN A 711 18.29 -23.28 -15.79
C GLN A 711 18.56 -22.67 -14.41
N TRP A 712 18.35 -21.36 -14.31
CA TRP A 712 18.73 -20.57 -13.17
C TRP A 712 17.62 -19.66 -12.69
N ILE A 713 17.51 -19.47 -11.36
CA ILE A 713 16.57 -18.57 -10.72
C ILE A 713 17.34 -17.46 -10.00
N LEU A 714 16.89 -16.24 -10.16
CA LEU A 714 17.49 -15.09 -9.50
C LEU A 714 16.75 -14.76 -8.20
N LYS A 715 17.47 -14.75 -7.07
CA LYS A 715 16.94 -14.24 -5.79
C LYS A 715 17.70 -12.99 -5.38
N PRO A 716 17.01 -11.87 -5.15
CA PRO A 716 17.67 -10.60 -4.83
C PRO A 716 18.38 -10.71 -3.47
N PHE A 717 19.57 -10.14 -3.40
CA PHE A 717 20.25 -9.97 -2.12
C PHE A 717 19.48 -8.96 -1.26
N SER A 718 19.07 -9.38 -0.07
CA SER A 718 18.16 -8.61 0.80
C SER A 718 18.71 -7.24 1.24
N LEU A 719 20.03 -7.08 1.17
CA LEU A 719 20.72 -5.86 1.58
C LEU A 719 21.01 -4.90 0.39
N GLY A 720 20.49 -5.18 -0.82
CA GLY A 720 20.51 -4.30 -1.99
C GLY A 720 21.82 -4.31 -2.79
N GLY A 721 22.08 -3.23 -3.53
CA GLY A 721 23.23 -3.12 -4.43
C GLY A 721 23.04 -3.83 -5.77
N ASN A 722 21.80 -4.25 -6.09
CA ASN A 722 21.42 -5.04 -7.28
C ASN A 722 22.21 -6.34 -7.44
N TYR A 723 22.62 -6.94 -6.31
CA TYR A 723 23.17 -8.26 -6.31
C TYR A 723 22.07 -9.32 -6.21
N TYR A 724 22.37 -10.46 -6.84
CA TYR A 724 21.50 -11.63 -6.87
C TYR A 724 22.30 -12.86 -6.50
N TYR A 725 21.65 -13.76 -5.77
CA TYR A 725 22.03 -15.16 -5.75
C TYR A 725 21.47 -15.81 -7.00
N ILE A 726 22.29 -16.57 -7.72
CA ILE A 726 21.89 -17.31 -8.90
C ILE A 726 21.73 -18.78 -8.49
N HIS A 727 20.48 -19.16 -8.18
CA HIS A 727 20.13 -20.51 -7.75
C HIS A 727 19.98 -21.44 -8.94
N SER A 728 20.41 -22.70 -8.79
CA SER A 728 20.10 -23.73 -9.76
C SER A 728 18.61 -24.08 -9.73
N TYR A 729 17.99 -24.21 -10.89
CA TYR A 729 16.62 -24.67 -10.98
C TYR A 729 16.45 -26.18 -10.75
N SER A 730 17.53 -26.97 -10.88
CA SER A 730 17.54 -28.40 -10.50
C SER A 730 17.37 -28.60 -9.01
N ASP A 731 18.01 -27.76 -8.19
CA ASP A 731 17.93 -27.76 -6.73
C ASP A 731 18.21 -26.33 -6.24
N GLU A 732 17.18 -25.63 -5.77
CA GLU A 732 17.29 -24.26 -5.27
C GLU A 732 18.14 -24.13 -3.99
N GLY A 733 18.54 -25.24 -3.36
CA GLY A 733 19.50 -25.26 -2.28
C GLY A 733 20.94 -24.94 -2.71
N PHE A 734 21.24 -25.01 -4.02
CA PHE A 734 22.54 -24.72 -4.59
C PHE A 734 22.55 -23.43 -5.40
N VAL A 735 23.65 -22.68 -5.28
CA VAL A 735 23.85 -21.39 -5.94
C VAL A 735 25.20 -21.33 -6.63
N LEU A 736 25.32 -20.47 -7.66
CA LEU A 736 26.62 -20.13 -8.22
C LEU A 736 27.50 -19.47 -7.18
N LYS A 737 28.79 -19.79 -7.24
CA LYS A 737 29.86 -19.28 -6.38
C LYS A 737 31.15 -19.11 -7.17
N THR A 738 31.91 -18.06 -6.90
CA THR A 738 33.26 -17.95 -7.38
C THR A 738 34.27 -18.52 -6.36
N SER A 739 35.26 -19.26 -6.83
CA SER A 739 36.23 -19.94 -5.95
C SER A 739 37.23 -18.99 -5.29
N THR A 740 37.51 -17.83 -5.88
CA THR A 740 38.42 -16.80 -5.36
C THR A 740 37.94 -15.40 -5.74
N SER A 741 38.61 -14.38 -5.19
CA SER A 741 38.38 -12.97 -5.57
C SER A 741 39.24 -12.51 -6.76
N ASN A 742 40.16 -13.32 -7.25
CA ASN A 742 41.15 -12.94 -8.25
C ASN A 742 40.74 -13.36 -9.68
N ASN A 743 41.43 -12.82 -10.68
CA ASN A 743 41.33 -13.25 -12.06
C ASN A 743 41.53 -14.78 -12.18
N GLY A 744 40.75 -15.41 -13.05
CA GLY A 744 40.76 -16.85 -13.27
C GLY A 744 40.03 -17.64 -12.16
N GLY A 745 39.33 -16.97 -11.26
CA GLY A 745 38.52 -17.66 -10.26
C GLY A 745 37.43 -18.50 -10.90
N ASN A 746 37.40 -19.78 -10.58
CA ASN A 746 36.42 -20.72 -11.13
C ASN A 746 34.99 -20.42 -10.66
N ILE A 747 34.02 -20.59 -11.53
CA ILE A 747 32.60 -20.57 -11.19
C ILE A 747 32.17 -22.02 -10.96
N LEU A 748 31.56 -22.24 -9.80
CA LEU A 748 31.10 -23.56 -9.33
C LEU A 748 29.74 -23.38 -8.61
N ILE A 749 29.10 -24.46 -8.23
CA ILE A 749 27.92 -24.42 -7.35
C ILE A 749 28.31 -24.82 -5.93
N ALA A 750 27.61 -24.25 -4.97
CA ALA A 750 27.73 -24.58 -3.55
C ALA A 750 26.39 -24.48 -2.84
N PRO A 751 26.20 -25.14 -1.68
CA PRO A 751 25.04 -24.93 -0.84
C PRO A 751 24.85 -23.46 -0.50
N TYR A 752 23.63 -22.97 -0.63
CA TYR A 752 23.31 -21.56 -0.38
C TYR A 752 23.70 -21.10 1.02
N SER A 753 24.36 -19.96 1.09
CA SER A 753 24.68 -19.27 2.35
C SER A 753 24.49 -17.77 2.21
N ASN A 754 23.64 -17.19 3.03
CA ASN A 754 23.41 -15.74 3.05
C ASN A 754 24.56 -14.93 3.67
N LYS A 755 25.65 -15.61 4.10
CA LYS A 755 26.85 -15.01 4.69
C LYS A 755 28.06 -15.03 3.75
N ASP A 756 27.95 -15.63 2.57
CA ASP A 756 29.05 -15.79 1.63
C ASP A 756 28.90 -14.83 0.45
N SER A 757 29.70 -13.77 0.45
CA SER A 757 29.70 -12.76 -0.62
C SER A 757 30.21 -13.29 -1.97
N SER A 758 30.92 -14.43 -1.98
CA SER A 758 31.36 -15.09 -3.21
C SER A 758 30.20 -15.70 -4.03
N MET A 759 29.02 -15.77 -3.46
CA MET A 759 27.77 -16.24 -4.10
C MET A 759 26.93 -15.09 -4.71
N LEU A 760 27.44 -13.87 -4.68
CA LEU A 760 26.70 -12.70 -5.12
C LEU A 760 27.18 -12.21 -6.49
N PHE A 761 26.23 -12.03 -7.39
CA PHE A 761 26.45 -11.59 -8.77
C PHE A 761 25.59 -10.39 -9.09
N LYS A 762 26.07 -9.54 -9.99
CA LYS A 762 25.39 -8.32 -10.43
C LYS A 762 25.35 -8.27 -11.95
N PHE A 763 24.23 -7.83 -12.49
CA PHE A 763 24.01 -7.75 -13.94
C PHE A 763 24.12 -6.31 -14.41
N SER A 764 24.83 -6.10 -15.52
CA SER A 764 24.89 -4.80 -16.21
C SER A 764 24.51 -5.01 -17.68
N LYS A 765 23.47 -4.31 -18.11
CA LYS A 765 22.96 -4.41 -19.48
C LYS A 765 23.78 -3.56 -20.45
N ASN A 766 24.21 -4.16 -21.55
CA ASN A 766 24.94 -3.49 -22.61
C ASN A 766 23.99 -2.79 -23.60
N PRO A 767 24.45 -1.79 -24.38
CA PRO A 767 23.63 -1.15 -25.41
C PRO A 767 23.13 -2.10 -26.49
N ASP A 768 23.83 -3.20 -26.75
CA ASP A 768 23.47 -4.25 -27.70
C ASP A 768 22.44 -5.26 -27.15
N GLY A 769 21.98 -5.08 -25.90
CA GLY A 769 20.89 -5.82 -25.26
C GLY A 769 21.34 -6.99 -24.40
N ASN A 770 22.56 -7.49 -24.56
CA ASN A 770 23.15 -8.53 -23.71
C ASN A 770 23.68 -8.00 -22.37
N TYR A 771 24.21 -8.88 -21.52
CA TYR A 771 24.58 -8.55 -20.13
C TYR A 771 26.03 -8.93 -19.82
N TYR A 772 26.68 -8.10 -19.01
CA TYR A 772 27.81 -8.50 -18.18
C TYR A 772 27.32 -9.03 -16.84
N ILE A 773 27.95 -10.10 -16.34
CA ILE A 773 27.69 -10.66 -15.01
C ILE A 773 28.95 -10.42 -14.16
N MET A 774 28.86 -9.51 -13.21
CA MET A 774 29.94 -9.12 -12.31
C MET A 774 29.93 -9.97 -11.05
N THR A 775 31.07 -10.28 -10.48
CA THR A 775 31.20 -11.03 -9.23
C THR A 775 31.48 -10.11 -8.05
N ARG A 776 30.70 -10.24 -6.98
CA ARG A 776 30.89 -9.46 -5.75
C ARG A 776 32.24 -9.77 -5.08
N ALA A 777 32.70 -11.00 -5.14
CA ALA A 777 33.99 -11.42 -4.56
C ALA A 777 35.17 -10.62 -5.13
N SER A 778 35.14 -10.27 -6.42
CA SER A 778 36.12 -9.40 -7.06
C SER A 778 35.91 -7.90 -6.79
N ARG A 779 34.89 -7.53 -6.04
CA ARG A 779 34.44 -6.13 -5.88
C ARG A 779 33.98 -5.50 -7.20
N ASP A 780 33.28 -6.28 -8.00
CA ASP A 780 32.75 -5.91 -9.32
C ASP A 780 33.83 -5.61 -10.38
N THR A 781 35.05 -5.99 -10.14
CA THR A 781 36.16 -5.77 -11.07
C THR A 781 36.36 -6.91 -12.06
N CYS A 782 35.74 -8.08 -11.85
CA CYS A 782 35.75 -9.20 -12.78
C CYS A 782 34.38 -9.53 -13.32
N LEU A 783 34.34 -10.03 -14.55
CA LEU A 783 33.15 -10.49 -15.26
C LEU A 783 33.18 -12.02 -15.37
N VAL A 784 32.02 -12.64 -15.35
CA VAL A 784 31.85 -14.06 -15.64
C VAL A 784 32.08 -14.28 -17.14
N GLU A 785 32.96 -15.20 -17.49
CA GLU A 785 33.33 -15.46 -18.88
C GLU A 785 33.57 -16.95 -19.18
N ILE A 786 33.68 -17.27 -20.44
CA ILE A 786 34.21 -18.56 -20.90
C ILE A 786 35.71 -18.47 -21.06
N ILE A 787 36.43 -19.37 -20.37
CA ILE A 787 37.90 -19.43 -20.39
C ILE A 787 38.46 -19.44 -21.82
N ASN A 788 39.47 -18.58 -22.06
CA ASN A 788 40.17 -18.49 -23.34
C ASN A 788 39.25 -18.23 -24.55
N ALA A 789 38.07 -17.61 -24.33
CA ALA A 789 37.05 -17.40 -25.35
C ALA A 789 36.69 -18.67 -26.15
N GLY A 790 36.75 -19.84 -25.51
CA GLY A 790 36.47 -21.12 -26.15
C GLY A 790 35.01 -21.25 -26.62
N THR A 791 34.79 -22.04 -27.67
CA THR A 791 33.48 -22.27 -28.27
C THR A 791 33.03 -23.72 -28.24
N ALA A 792 33.77 -24.60 -27.60
CA ALA A 792 33.41 -26.02 -27.50
C ALA A 792 32.59 -26.32 -26.24
N ASN A 793 31.79 -27.39 -26.30
CA ASN A 793 31.13 -27.95 -25.11
C ASN A 793 32.19 -28.33 -24.05
N GLY A 794 31.84 -28.13 -22.77
CA GLY A 794 32.69 -28.46 -21.63
C GLY A 794 33.74 -27.40 -21.30
N MET A 795 33.79 -26.27 -22.01
CA MET A 795 34.66 -25.15 -21.63
C MET A 795 34.24 -24.54 -20.32
N ASN A 796 35.25 -24.27 -19.48
CA ASN A 796 35.03 -23.79 -18.14
C ASN A 796 34.47 -22.36 -18.08
N VAL A 797 33.58 -22.10 -17.09
CA VAL A 797 33.12 -20.76 -16.72
C VAL A 797 34.00 -20.24 -15.57
N GLN A 798 34.57 -19.06 -15.75
CA GLN A 798 35.41 -18.39 -14.74
C GLN A 798 35.07 -16.92 -14.59
N GLN A 799 35.64 -16.24 -13.59
CA GLN A 799 35.67 -14.78 -13.56
C GLN A 799 37.02 -14.25 -14.09
N TYR A 800 36.97 -13.14 -14.82
CA TYR A 800 38.15 -12.50 -15.37
C TYR A 800 37.98 -10.99 -15.48
N GLU A 801 39.09 -10.22 -15.52
CA GLU A 801 39.04 -8.77 -15.73
C GLU A 801 38.35 -8.41 -17.04
N PRO A 802 37.70 -7.22 -17.15
CA PRO A 802 36.97 -6.81 -18.34
C PRO A 802 37.90 -6.68 -19.56
N THR A 803 37.62 -7.45 -20.60
CA THR A 803 38.36 -7.44 -21.88
C THR A 803 37.55 -6.91 -23.04
N ASN A 804 36.23 -6.62 -22.83
CA ASN A 804 35.23 -6.32 -23.84
C ASN A 804 34.99 -7.42 -24.87
N HIS A 805 35.55 -8.60 -24.69
CA HIS A 805 35.39 -9.74 -25.59
C HIS A 805 33.95 -10.34 -25.45
N ALA A 806 33.44 -10.91 -26.54
CA ALA A 806 32.11 -11.51 -26.58
C ALA A 806 31.93 -12.67 -25.57
N CYS A 807 33.02 -13.36 -25.18
CA CYS A 807 33.01 -14.44 -24.19
C CYS A 807 32.62 -13.97 -22.78
N GLN A 808 32.65 -12.63 -22.52
CA GLN A 808 32.19 -12.02 -21.26
C GLN A 808 30.74 -11.53 -21.31
N LYS A 809 30.08 -11.67 -22.46
CA LYS A 809 28.72 -11.20 -22.69
C LYS A 809 27.72 -12.37 -22.69
N TRP A 810 26.58 -12.16 -22.10
CA TRP A 810 25.54 -13.17 -21.92
C TRP A 810 24.17 -12.69 -22.42
N GLU A 811 23.50 -13.50 -23.19
CA GLU A 811 22.06 -13.37 -23.43
C GLU A 811 21.30 -14.13 -22.33
N LEU A 812 20.23 -13.52 -21.84
CA LEU A 812 19.43 -14.08 -20.77
C LEU A 812 18.06 -14.49 -21.33
N ASN A 813 17.97 -15.73 -21.74
CA ASN A 813 16.75 -16.31 -22.28
C ASN A 813 15.78 -16.62 -21.14
N LYS A 814 14.59 -16.01 -21.15
CA LYS A 814 13.59 -16.14 -20.10
C LYS A 814 12.54 -17.18 -20.43
N TYR A 815 12.15 -17.92 -19.41
CA TYR A 815 10.99 -18.81 -19.42
C TYR A 815 10.03 -18.43 -18.31
N SER A 816 8.72 -18.39 -18.58
CA SER A 816 7.74 -18.20 -17.53
C SER A 816 7.45 -19.54 -16.84
N LYS A 817 7.19 -19.49 -15.53
CA LYS A 817 6.77 -20.68 -14.78
C LYS A 817 5.46 -21.30 -15.33
N GLU A 818 4.67 -20.56 -16.07
CA GLU A 818 3.45 -21.03 -16.74
C GLU A 818 3.76 -21.78 -18.04
N GLU A 819 4.84 -21.46 -18.75
CA GLU A 819 5.28 -22.17 -19.95
C GLU A 819 5.86 -23.55 -19.63
N GLU A 820 6.42 -23.73 -18.44
CA GLU A 820 6.95 -25.01 -17.98
C GLU A 820 5.86 -26.06 -17.79
N ILE A 821 4.73 -25.67 -17.17
CA ILE A 821 3.56 -26.58 -16.99
C ILE A 821 3.06 -27.09 -18.34
N ASN A 822 3.04 -26.22 -19.35
CA ASN A 822 2.64 -26.60 -20.72
C ASN A 822 3.68 -27.48 -21.43
N ASN A 823 4.96 -27.35 -21.10
CA ASN A 823 6.02 -28.17 -21.68
C ASN A 823 6.16 -29.52 -20.97
N GLU A 824 5.99 -29.60 -19.65
CA GLU A 824 5.89 -30.88 -18.94
C GLU A 824 4.63 -31.69 -19.34
N GLU A 825 3.50 -31.03 -19.58
CA GLU A 825 2.33 -31.71 -20.15
C GLU A 825 2.60 -32.22 -21.58
N LYS A 826 3.32 -31.50 -22.43
CA LYS A 826 3.72 -31.98 -23.76
C LYS A 826 4.75 -33.13 -23.72
N LEU A 827 5.67 -33.14 -22.77
CA LEU A 827 6.63 -34.23 -22.56
C LEU A 827 5.96 -35.50 -21.97
N ASN A 828 4.96 -35.30 -21.10
CA ASN A 828 4.18 -36.44 -20.57
C ASN A 828 3.24 -37.07 -21.58
N PHE A 829 2.96 -36.46 -22.73
CA PHE A 829 2.20 -37.06 -23.84
C PHE A 829 3.01 -37.99 -24.73
N CYS A 830 4.34 -38.10 -24.57
CA CYS A 830 5.18 -39.09 -25.21
C CYS A 830 5.24 -40.38 -24.38
N ILE A 831 4.12 -40.95 -23.96
CA ILE A 831 4.09 -42.29 -23.38
C ILE A 831 4.21 -43.30 -24.51
N ILE A 832 5.39 -43.90 -24.65
CA ILE A 832 5.61 -45.11 -25.51
C ILE A 832 4.78 -46.26 -24.91
N ARG A 833 3.63 -46.54 -25.45
CA ARG A 833 2.92 -47.78 -25.17
C ARG A 833 3.45 -48.84 -26.08
N THR A 834 4.28 -49.73 -25.53
CA THR A 834 4.64 -50.99 -26.18
C THR A 834 3.56 -52.03 -25.93
N LYS A 835 2.97 -52.59 -26.99
CA LYS A 835 2.07 -53.70 -26.88
C LYS A 835 2.75 -54.91 -27.53
N THR A 836 3.11 -55.90 -26.73
CA THR A 836 3.74 -57.12 -27.18
C THR A 836 2.64 -58.13 -27.50
N TYR A 837 2.61 -58.62 -28.72
CA TYR A 837 1.75 -59.73 -29.17
C TYR A 837 2.60 -60.99 -29.36
N LYS A 838 2.19 -62.09 -28.72
CA LYS A 838 2.75 -63.43 -29.02
C LYS A 838 1.80 -64.13 -29.99
N SER A 839 2.33 -64.49 -31.15
CA SER A 839 1.72 -65.59 -32.01
C SER A 839 2.77 -66.70 -32.16
N ASN A 840 2.33 -67.88 -32.42
CA ASN A 840 3.20 -69.07 -32.55
C ASN A 840 4.40 -68.74 -33.43
N ASP A 841 5.61 -68.79 -32.84
CA ASP A 841 6.97 -68.62 -33.42
C ASP A 841 7.58 -67.20 -33.63
N CYS A 842 6.90 -66.07 -33.27
CA CYS A 842 7.56 -64.78 -33.31
C CYS A 842 7.00 -63.81 -32.28
N VAL A 843 7.88 -62.98 -31.66
CA VAL A 843 7.49 -61.82 -30.78
C VAL A 843 7.62 -60.54 -31.59
N HIS A 844 6.50 -59.90 -31.87
CA HIS A 844 6.50 -58.57 -32.51
C HIS A 844 6.19 -57.49 -31.47
N THR A 845 7.10 -56.50 -31.35
CA THR A 845 6.86 -55.30 -30.55
C THR A 845 6.54 -54.18 -31.52
N VAL A 846 5.33 -53.66 -31.41
CA VAL A 846 4.90 -52.46 -32.19
C VAL A 846 4.98 -51.24 -31.27
N VAL A 847 5.74 -50.24 -31.66
CA VAL A 847 5.88 -48.95 -30.95
C VAL A 847 4.91 -47.98 -31.60
N PHE A 848 3.93 -47.51 -30.83
CA PHE A 848 3.06 -46.42 -31.27
C PHE A 848 3.58 -45.12 -30.72
N VAL A 849 3.97 -44.21 -31.58
CA VAL A 849 4.29 -42.81 -31.25
C VAL A 849 3.03 -41.98 -31.57
N LYS A 850 2.49 -41.35 -30.60
CA LYS A 850 1.40 -40.40 -30.80
C LYS A 850 1.85 -39.03 -30.41
#